data_e3929442ea226469b2c602119ef4d1a6
#
_entry.id   e3929442ea226469b2c602119ef4d1a6
#
_cell.length_a   1.000
_cell.length_b   1.000
_cell.length_c   1.000
_cell.angle_alpha   90.00
_cell.angle_beta   90.00
_cell.angle_gamma   90.00
#
_symmetry.space_group_name_H-M   'P 1'
#
loop_
_entity.id
_entity.type
_entity.pdbx_description
1 polymer ?
#
loop_
_entity_poly.entity_id
_entity_poly.type
_entity_poly.pdbx_seq_one_letter_code
_entity_poly.pdbx_strand_id
1 'polypeptide(L)'
;MPTDDLPSPLARFALDRRRFLLAGAGATAAAIVAGCSSDDSSSSTGTDAPRDNTPDNTSTEPSTADTVPTDTTAPTVPLSAAAAALAAPGSPGLMDEATYQARVDEFLEFATSVDHSSNPSGINAHLGRAHRDPDYTWNIEGVTIESLGAVFDQIDAWEDTRDFRFMDLHWMLALGQGDTPMTQLTPEVIAAIDERMLANRYRYDDPLPADRIDNLWFWSENHRIINLAIEYLAGQQYPDETFTVTGLTGTEHLERAKPEILDWITERAELGFFEYHSNVYMLKNITPLLMLAELGEDPEIVTASAMALDVSLVDMAAHNHAGTYTAPRGRTYKKDKMSSLDEDTFGTAKFVFDDTTAGYPSTSDTGVTYFASAQRYRPPQVVVEIATDDEPSVVRERHGVYFDGSAPLEDNPEAPYGKDFSDPANLPFWWSLGAVGMWPLAEVSVATADEFRLWETSEFGEINLLAQLNDYDPARIRVWEQERAAVINFGFLSEANTYAYREPKVSLASVVDHRFGEMRDQVHSWQAAIDEDAMVFTTHPVGDVVDSTIWAEDGQPGYWTGEASRPRSAQHRGMAVHIYQPKWDEATDPLVWGFFGYQPYTHAYVPQDHFEEVRQEGNWTIAAQDGGYIALWSWRTPTWREYDPAVVSTNGMVKPFDLVAEGGPDNVWIVEVGSEAGGTLDDFVAAVTAIEPSVVRDDSGFNISWTSPANGIIDFSSTGDFLVDGEVQPLDGFPRHESPWGGIEHLSRQYNLTAADSTWSADFDTMTREIS
;
A
#
# COMPACT_ATOMS: atom_id res chain seq x y z
N MET A 1 -44.56 -27.49 -30.09
CA MET A 1 -44.05 -27.30 -28.74
C MET A 1 -43.62 -25.85 -28.66
N PRO A 2 -44.14 -25.09 -27.71
CA PRO A 2 -43.87 -23.65 -27.65
C PRO A 2 -42.43 -23.40 -27.09
N THR A 3 -41.79 -22.42 -27.69
CA THR A 3 -40.39 -21.98 -27.39
C THR A 3 -40.34 -20.76 -26.45
N ASP A 4 -41.27 -20.68 -25.49
CA ASP A 4 -41.45 -19.51 -24.65
C ASP A 4 -41.22 -19.80 -23.16
N ASP A 5 -40.02 -20.23 -22.76
CA ASP A 5 -39.63 -20.24 -21.34
C ASP A 5 -38.13 -20.36 -21.14
N LEU A 6 -37.31 -19.62 -21.89
CA LEU A 6 -35.92 -19.43 -21.53
C LEU A 6 -35.78 -18.06 -20.82
N PRO A 7 -35.34 -18.01 -19.56
CA PRO A 7 -35.10 -16.74 -18.91
C PRO A 7 -34.07 -15.92 -19.73
N SER A 8 -34.28 -14.60 -19.74
CA SER A 8 -33.36 -13.68 -20.42
C SER A 8 -31.90 -13.93 -19.98
N PRO A 9 -30.89 -13.61 -20.79
CA PRO A 9 -29.48 -13.72 -20.39
C PRO A 9 -29.21 -13.07 -19.03
N LEU A 10 -29.85 -11.97 -18.71
CA LEU A 10 -29.80 -11.27 -17.42
C LEU A 10 -30.43 -12.07 -16.27
N ALA A 11 -31.49 -12.81 -16.52
CA ALA A 11 -32.12 -13.67 -15.50
C ALA A 11 -31.27 -14.94 -15.23
N ARG A 12 -30.53 -15.45 -16.25
CA ARG A 12 -29.54 -16.52 -16.06
C ARG A 12 -28.34 -16.04 -15.27
N PHE A 13 -27.92 -14.80 -15.51
CA PHE A 13 -26.85 -14.13 -14.77
C PHE A 13 -27.20 -13.96 -13.28
N ALA A 14 -28.44 -13.62 -12.96
CA ALA A 14 -28.92 -13.50 -11.56
C ALA A 14 -29.14 -14.86 -10.87
N LEU A 15 -29.51 -15.90 -11.62
CA LEU A 15 -29.83 -17.22 -11.08
C LEU A 15 -28.58 -18.09 -10.81
N ASP A 16 -27.43 -17.78 -11.41
CA ASP A 16 -26.18 -18.53 -11.22
C ASP A 16 -25.16 -17.81 -10.30
N ARG A 17 -25.68 -16.99 -9.36
CA ARG A 17 -24.92 -16.20 -8.40
C ARG A 17 -23.82 -17.00 -7.68
N ARG A 18 -24.09 -18.26 -7.32
CA ARG A 18 -23.06 -19.13 -6.70
C ARG A 18 -22.00 -19.62 -7.68
N ARG A 19 -22.35 -19.76 -8.96
CA ARG A 19 -21.38 -20.14 -10.00
C ARG A 19 -20.65 -18.93 -10.57
N PHE A 20 -21.28 -17.76 -10.58
CA PHE A 20 -20.65 -16.51 -10.95
C PHE A 20 -19.67 -16.04 -9.85
N LEU A 21 -20.03 -16.18 -8.55
CA LEU A 21 -19.16 -15.90 -7.42
C LEU A 21 -18.06 -16.98 -7.23
N LEU A 22 -18.26 -18.20 -7.73
CA LEU A 22 -17.28 -19.30 -7.65
C LEU A 22 -16.48 -19.49 -8.95
N ALA A 23 -16.88 -18.85 -10.04
CA ALA A 23 -16.25 -19.04 -11.35
C ALA A 23 -16.09 -17.76 -12.20
N GLY A 24 -16.45 -16.58 -11.73
CA GLY A 24 -16.33 -15.42 -12.59
C GLY A 24 -16.64 -14.05 -12.00
N ALA A 25 -17.44 -13.87 -10.96
CA ALA A 25 -17.74 -12.52 -10.46
C ALA A 25 -16.95 -12.15 -9.20
N GLY A 26 -16.60 -13.12 -8.40
CA GLY A 26 -15.56 -12.96 -7.36
C GLY A 26 -14.23 -12.64 -7.99
N ALA A 27 -13.95 -13.28 -9.10
CA ALA A 27 -12.75 -13.11 -9.86
C ALA A 27 -12.75 -11.83 -10.74
N THR A 28 -13.87 -11.42 -11.42
CA THR A 28 -13.88 -10.19 -12.23
C THR A 28 -13.75 -8.92 -11.40
N ALA A 29 -14.30 -8.94 -10.20
CA ALA A 29 -14.10 -7.86 -9.23
C ALA A 29 -12.67 -7.87 -8.68
N ALA A 30 -12.10 -9.03 -8.48
CA ALA A 30 -10.75 -9.25 -8.00
C ALA A 30 -9.70 -8.97 -9.08
N ALA A 31 -9.94 -9.32 -10.34
CA ALA A 31 -8.99 -9.16 -11.41
C ALA A 31 -8.67 -7.72 -11.77
N ILE A 32 -9.64 -6.81 -11.69
CA ILE A 32 -9.38 -5.37 -11.91
C ILE A 32 -8.47 -4.81 -10.82
N VAL A 33 -8.31 -5.50 -9.68
CA VAL A 33 -7.55 -5.03 -8.51
C VAL A 33 -6.60 -6.08 -7.93
N ALA A 34 -6.82 -7.37 -8.22
CA ALA A 34 -6.06 -8.47 -7.63
C ALA A 34 -4.75 -8.82 -8.37
N GLY A 35 -4.30 -7.98 -9.28
CA GLY A 35 -3.04 -8.18 -9.97
C GLY A 35 -1.81 -8.27 -9.07
N CYS A 36 -1.94 -8.56 -7.78
CA CYS A 36 -0.81 -8.68 -6.86
C CYS A 36 -1.16 -9.47 -5.61
N SER A 37 -1.92 -10.53 -5.69
CA SER A 37 -1.99 -11.47 -4.56
C SER A 37 -0.98 -12.59 -4.76
N SER A 38 0.28 -12.33 -4.47
CA SER A 38 1.22 -13.42 -4.23
C SER A 38 1.28 -13.68 -2.74
N ASP A 39 0.76 -14.80 -2.33
CA ASP A 39 1.05 -15.38 -1.02
C ASP A 39 2.56 -15.64 -0.89
N ASP A 40 3.27 -14.79 -0.18
CA ASP A 40 4.56 -15.13 0.42
C ASP A 40 4.37 -15.74 1.83
N SER A 41 3.21 -16.33 2.11
CA SER A 41 3.00 -17.11 3.33
C SER A 41 3.13 -18.60 3.05
N SER A 42 4.35 -19.10 2.92
CA SER A 42 4.60 -20.53 3.12
C SER A 42 4.50 -20.85 4.61
N SER A 43 3.29 -21.11 5.10
CA SER A 43 3.10 -21.72 6.42
C SER A 43 3.58 -23.15 6.38
N SER A 44 4.80 -23.42 6.79
CA SER A 44 5.24 -24.74 7.16
C SER A 44 4.74 -25.09 8.56
N THR A 45 3.61 -25.76 8.67
CA THR A 45 3.27 -26.50 9.87
C THR A 45 4.17 -27.73 9.97
N GLY A 46 5.18 -27.67 10.81
CA GLY A 46 6.03 -28.79 11.18
C GLY A 46 6.15 -28.88 12.69
N THR A 47 5.25 -29.65 13.29
CA THR A 47 5.48 -30.20 14.63
C THR A 47 6.63 -31.19 14.54
N ASP A 48 7.69 -31.03 15.37
CA ASP A 48 8.14 -32.12 16.23
C ASP A 48 9.28 -31.74 17.19
N ALA A 49 9.31 -32.48 18.27
CA ALA A 49 10.00 -32.27 19.52
C ALA A 49 11.53 -32.62 19.48
N PRO A 50 12.26 -32.34 20.57
CA PRO A 50 13.71 -32.14 20.53
C PRO A 50 14.50 -33.46 20.62
N ARG A 51 15.66 -33.50 19.99
CA ARG A 51 16.70 -34.49 20.31
C ARG A 51 17.99 -33.81 20.71
N ASP A 52 18.31 -34.04 21.94
CA ASP A 52 19.56 -33.83 22.66
C ASP A 52 20.74 -34.55 21.99
N ASN A 53 21.86 -33.83 21.78
CA ASN A 53 23.20 -34.44 21.77
C ASN A 53 24.29 -33.38 21.91
N THR A 54 24.94 -33.47 23.04
CA THR A 54 26.11 -32.69 23.44
C THR A 54 27.40 -33.13 22.69
N PRO A 55 28.38 -32.21 22.57
CA PRO A 55 29.57 -32.41 21.75
C PRO A 55 30.74 -32.97 22.53
N ASP A 56 31.66 -33.58 21.81
CA ASP A 56 32.98 -33.93 22.37
C ASP A 56 34.08 -33.09 21.73
N ASN A 57 34.95 -32.66 22.58
CA ASN A 57 35.97 -31.65 22.47
C ASN A 57 37.35 -32.28 22.14
N THR A 58 38.08 -31.80 21.15
CA THR A 58 39.54 -31.92 21.20
C THR A 58 40.25 -30.75 20.51
N SER A 59 41.08 -30.15 21.30
CA SER A 59 42.03 -29.08 21.07
C SER A 59 43.22 -29.42 20.14
N THR A 60 43.74 -28.44 19.40
CA THR A 60 45.18 -28.18 19.30
C THR A 60 45.49 -26.79 18.75
N GLU A 61 46.21 -25.99 19.51
CA GLU A 61 47.01 -24.80 19.16
C GLU A 61 48.47 -25.22 18.92
N PRO A 62 49.40 -24.25 18.57
CA PRO A 62 49.40 -23.06 17.74
C PRO A 62 50.60 -23.01 16.75
N SER A 63 50.68 -22.05 15.85
CA SER A 63 51.95 -21.61 15.28
C SER A 63 51.97 -20.15 14.85
N THR A 64 52.91 -19.48 15.40
CA THR A 64 53.57 -18.20 15.41
C THR A 64 53.48 -17.28 14.20
N ALA A 65 53.41 -16.01 14.58
CA ALA A 65 53.45 -14.76 13.85
C ALA A 65 54.58 -14.55 12.84
N ASP A 66 54.27 -13.79 11.79
CA ASP A 66 55.20 -12.82 11.21
C ASP A 66 54.47 -11.53 10.82
N THR A 67 54.99 -10.42 11.34
CA THR A 67 54.51 -9.05 11.14
C THR A 67 55.05 -8.48 9.83
N VAL A 68 54.16 -7.92 8.97
CA VAL A 68 54.49 -7.06 7.83
C VAL A 68 53.76 -5.72 7.98
N PRO A 69 54.38 -4.58 7.67
CA PRO A 69 53.89 -3.26 8.04
C PRO A 69 52.74 -2.78 7.14
N THR A 70 51.72 -2.25 7.79
CA THR A 70 50.62 -1.52 7.18
C THR A 70 51.07 -0.13 6.75
N ASP A 71 51.14 0.09 5.45
CA ASP A 71 50.94 1.40 4.84
C ASP A 71 50.26 1.18 3.49
N THR A 72 48.93 1.21 3.49
CA THR A 72 48.11 1.28 2.29
C THR A 72 47.01 2.33 2.49
N THR A 73 47.37 3.57 2.12
CA THR A 73 46.33 4.51 1.65
C THR A 73 45.67 3.86 0.45
N ALA A 74 44.45 3.39 0.63
CA ALA A 74 43.62 2.93 -0.46
C ALA A 74 43.48 4.06 -1.51
N PRO A 75 43.60 3.76 -2.81
CA PRO A 75 43.36 4.74 -3.83
C PRO A 75 41.87 5.19 -3.73
N THR A 76 41.66 6.48 -3.43
CA THR A 76 40.35 7.10 -3.54
C THR A 76 39.94 7.06 -5.02
N VAL A 77 39.09 6.10 -5.37
CA VAL A 77 38.40 6.11 -6.66
C VAL A 77 37.55 7.39 -6.70
N PRO A 78 37.66 8.23 -7.71
CA PRO A 78 36.79 9.42 -7.83
C PRO A 78 35.34 8.96 -7.79
N LEU A 79 34.56 9.54 -6.88
CA LEU A 79 33.10 9.34 -6.86
C LEU A 79 32.57 9.64 -8.27
N SER A 80 31.78 8.72 -8.83
CA SER A 80 31.09 8.95 -10.10
C SER A 80 30.20 10.19 -9.98
N ALA A 81 29.86 10.85 -11.09
CA ALA A 81 28.95 11.98 -11.08
C ALA A 81 27.61 11.62 -10.40
N ALA A 82 27.15 10.40 -10.59
CA ALA A 82 25.95 9.86 -9.95
C ALA A 82 26.09 9.76 -8.40
N ALA A 83 27.25 9.34 -7.89
CA ALA A 83 27.48 9.32 -6.44
C ALA A 83 27.56 10.73 -5.85
N ALA A 84 27.99 11.72 -6.64
CA ALA A 84 28.04 13.12 -6.24
C ALA A 84 26.67 13.85 -6.38
N ALA A 85 25.67 13.20 -6.97
CA ALA A 85 24.31 13.74 -7.12
C ALA A 85 23.55 13.80 -5.78
N LEU A 86 23.91 12.95 -4.81
CA LEU A 86 23.39 12.96 -3.46
C LEU A 86 24.39 13.52 -2.46
N ALA A 87 23.89 14.14 -1.40
CA ALA A 87 24.72 14.53 -0.27
C ALA A 87 25.35 13.27 0.33
N ALA A 88 26.66 13.33 0.61
CA ALA A 88 27.38 12.18 1.17
C ALA A 88 26.82 11.79 2.56
N PRO A 89 26.79 10.49 2.92
CA PRO A 89 26.48 10.05 4.26
C PRO A 89 27.21 10.87 5.33
N GLY A 90 26.48 11.27 6.39
CA GLY A 90 27.01 12.17 7.43
C GLY A 90 27.00 13.67 7.08
N SER A 91 26.45 14.07 5.93
CA SER A 91 26.23 15.49 5.61
C SER A 91 25.14 16.08 6.52
N PRO A 92 25.23 17.39 6.86
CA PRO A 92 24.17 18.08 7.61
C PRO A 92 22.80 17.93 6.94
N GLY A 93 21.74 17.85 7.74
CA GLY A 93 20.38 17.68 7.28
C GLY A 93 19.97 16.25 6.87
N LEU A 94 20.93 15.33 6.78
CA LEU A 94 20.63 13.89 6.69
C LEU A 94 20.49 13.27 8.09
N MET A 95 19.80 12.13 8.17
CA MET A 95 19.81 11.29 9.36
C MET A 95 21.23 11.09 9.86
N ASP A 96 21.43 11.18 11.19
CA ASP A 96 22.73 10.96 11.81
C ASP A 96 23.32 9.61 11.39
N GLU A 97 24.55 9.63 10.87
CA GLU A 97 25.16 8.43 10.30
C GLU A 97 25.39 7.34 11.34
N ALA A 98 25.74 7.70 12.58
CA ALA A 98 25.93 6.71 13.63
C ALA A 98 24.60 6.03 14.00
N THR A 99 23.50 6.79 14.04
CA THR A 99 22.14 6.28 14.23
C THR A 99 21.75 5.36 13.08
N TYR A 100 21.96 5.79 11.83
CA TYR A 100 21.68 4.97 10.67
C TYR A 100 22.40 3.63 10.72
N GLN A 101 23.71 3.66 10.99
CA GLN A 101 24.54 2.46 11.07
C GLN A 101 24.15 1.53 12.23
N ALA A 102 23.69 2.07 13.36
CA ALA A 102 23.19 1.26 14.47
C ALA A 102 21.88 0.51 14.09
N ARG A 103 20.99 1.17 13.35
CA ARG A 103 19.77 0.56 12.83
C ARG A 103 20.06 -0.51 11.77
N VAL A 104 21.07 -0.29 10.93
CA VAL A 104 21.56 -1.32 9.99
C VAL A 104 22.04 -2.55 10.74
N ASP A 105 22.83 -2.38 11.80
CA ASP A 105 23.36 -3.50 12.59
C ASP A 105 22.22 -4.27 13.29
N GLU A 106 21.26 -3.57 13.90
CA GLU A 106 20.09 -4.17 14.54
C GLU A 106 19.26 -4.99 13.53
N PHE A 107 18.95 -4.40 12.38
CA PHE A 107 18.15 -5.09 11.37
C PHE A 107 18.87 -6.30 10.78
N LEU A 108 20.14 -6.18 10.41
CA LEU A 108 20.91 -7.29 9.84
C LEU A 108 21.10 -8.42 10.84
N GLU A 109 21.23 -8.12 12.14
CA GLU A 109 21.23 -9.15 13.19
C GLU A 109 19.91 -9.89 13.22
N PHE A 110 18.78 -9.18 13.20
CA PHE A 110 17.43 -9.76 13.11
C PHE A 110 17.28 -10.60 11.85
N ALA A 111 17.44 -10.01 10.66
CA ALA A 111 17.16 -10.63 9.36
C ALA A 111 18.00 -11.88 9.11
N THR A 112 19.23 -11.93 9.61
CA THR A 112 20.13 -13.09 9.48
C THR A 112 19.99 -14.11 10.61
N SER A 113 19.19 -13.84 11.64
CA SER A 113 18.84 -14.80 12.70
C SER A 113 17.69 -15.73 12.29
N VAL A 114 16.89 -15.33 11.31
CA VAL A 114 15.77 -16.11 10.78
C VAL A 114 16.25 -16.89 9.56
N ASP A 115 15.76 -18.13 9.38
CA ASP A 115 16.12 -18.95 8.21
C ASP A 115 15.31 -18.50 6.98
N HIS A 116 15.86 -17.55 6.25
CA HIS A 116 15.33 -17.04 4.98
C HIS A 116 16.17 -17.49 3.76
N SER A 117 16.87 -18.62 3.88
CA SER A 117 17.85 -19.08 2.87
C SER A 117 17.24 -19.36 1.48
N SER A 118 15.91 -19.47 1.38
CA SER A 118 15.16 -19.61 0.13
C SER A 118 14.49 -18.32 -0.35
N ASN A 119 14.49 -17.26 0.46
CA ASN A 119 13.93 -15.96 0.10
C ASN A 119 15.04 -15.03 -0.43
N PRO A 120 14.93 -14.45 -1.63
CA PRO A 120 15.94 -13.55 -2.18
C PRO A 120 16.28 -12.34 -1.29
N SER A 121 15.28 -11.75 -0.61
CA SER A 121 15.52 -10.66 0.35
C SER A 121 16.36 -11.12 1.53
N GLY A 122 16.09 -12.31 2.07
CA GLY A 122 16.91 -12.92 3.12
C GLY A 122 18.32 -13.21 2.65
N ILE A 123 18.50 -13.69 1.41
CA ILE A 123 19.84 -13.86 0.80
C ILE A 123 20.56 -12.50 0.75
N ASN A 124 19.88 -11.45 0.31
CA ASN A 124 20.43 -10.09 0.24
C ASN A 124 20.82 -9.55 1.62
N ALA A 125 20.05 -9.86 2.68
CA ALA A 125 20.41 -9.49 4.06
C ALA A 125 21.71 -10.18 4.50
N HIS A 126 21.89 -11.47 4.20
CA HIS A 126 23.14 -12.20 4.49
C HIS A 126 24.33 -11.62 3.70
N LEU A 127 24.15 -11.29 2.42
CA LEU A 127 25.18 -10.63 1.62
C LEU A 127 25.52 -9.25 2.19
N GLY A 128 24.53 -8.45 2.55
CA GLY A 128 24.71 -7.16 3.20
C GLY A 128 25.47 -7.25 4.52
N ARG A 129 25.17 -8.24 5.35
CA ARG A 129 25.90 -8.50 6.60
C ARG A 129 27.36 -8.91 6.33
N ALA A 130 27.60 -9.74 5.33
CA ALA A 130 28.94 -10.16 4.96
C ALA A 130 29.83 -9.01 4.45
N HIS A 131 29.24 -7.98 3.84
CA HIS A 131 29.95 -6.75 3.48
C HIS A 131 30.41 -5.93 4.70
N ARG A 132 29.64 -5.98 5.78
CA ARG A 132 29.95 -5.23 7.03
C ARG A 132 30.87 -5.99 7.96
N ASP A 133 30.73 -7.30 8.04
CA ASP A 133 31.51 -8.19 8.91
C ASP A 133 32.21 -9.27 8.08
N PRO A 134 33.47 -9.08 7.71
CA PRO A 134 34.24 -10.07 6.95
C PRO A 134 34.41 -11.42 7.65
N ASP A 135 34.21 -11.47 8.96
CA ASP A 135 34.29 -12.70 9.76
C ASP A 135 32.92 -13.40 9.88
N TYR A 136 31.86 -12.79 9.33
CA TYR A 136 30.51 -13.37 9.29
C TYR A 136 30.53 -14.70 8.54
N THR A 137 29.91 -15.71 9.12
CA THR A 137 29.75 -17.03 8.50
C THR A 137 28.28 -17.37 8.37
N TRP A 138 27.85 -17.74 7.18
CA TRP A 138 26.50 -18.19 6.87
C TRP A 138 26.47 -19.71 6.81
N ASN A 139 25.37 -20.32 7.29
CA ASN A 139 25.25 -21.79 7.39
C ASN A 139 24.95 -22.50 6.06
N ILE A 140 24.79 -21.78 4.95
CA ILE A 140 24.61 -22.37 3.62
C ILE A 140 25.89 -22.19 2.80
N GLU A 141 26.11 -23.09 1.83
CA GLU A 141 27.30 -23.09 0.96
C GLU A 141 27.32 -21.92 -0.04
N GLY A 142 26.56 -20.82 0.23
CA GLY A 142 26.43 -19.65 -0.63
C GLY A 142 25.17 -19.66 -1.49
N VAL A 143 25.03 -18.66 -2.37
CA VAL A 143 23.91 -18.56 -3.31
C VAL A 143 24.13 -19.53 -4.45
N THR A 144 23.14 -20.37 -4.73
CA THR A 144 23.18 -21.42 -5.76
C THR A 144 21.97 -21.32 -6.69
N ILE A 145 22.06 -21.96 -7.86
CA ILE A 145 20.88 -22.11 -8.77
C ILE A 145 19.71 -22.79 -8.04
N GLU A 146 19.98 -23.76 -7.15
CA GLU A 146 18.93 -24.47 -6.41
C GLU A 146 18.25 -23.55 -5.39
N SER A 147 18.99 -22.70 -4.66
CA SER A 147 18.42 -21.75 -3.70
C SER A 147 17.57 -20.67 -4.37
N LEU A 148 17.81 -20.35 -5.63
CA LEU A 148 17.02 -19.44 -6.46
C LEU A 148 15.99 -20.13 -7.34
N GLY A 149 15.83 -21.46 -7.22
CA GLY A 149 15.00 -22.26 -8.13
C GLY A 149 13.56 -21.77 -8.23
N ALA A 150 12.89 -21.49 -7.10
CA ALA A 150 11.51 -21.01 -7.09
C ALA A 150 11.38 -19.61 -7.75
N VAL A 151 12.36 -18.73 -7.55
CA VAL A 151 12.42 -17.40 -8.19
C VAL A 151 12.57 -17.55 -9.70
N PHE A 152 13.47 -18.41 -10.13
CA PHE A 152 13.69 -18.66 -11.55
C PHE A 152 12.49 -19.30 -12.23
N ASP A 153 11.82 -20.25 -11.54
CA ASP A 153 10.60 -20.88 -12.04
C ASP A 153 9.48 -19.85 -12.27
N GLN A 154 9.27 -18.91 -11.34
CA GLN A 154 8.29 -17.84 -11.45
C GLN A 154 8.62 -16.91 -12.63
N ILE A 155 9.87 -16.51 -12.76
CA ILE A 155 10.33 -15.66 -13.87
C ILE A 155 10.17 -16.40 -15.23
N ASP A 156 10.61 -17.65 -15.31
CA ASP A 156 10.60 -18.44 -16.54
C ASP A 156 9.17 -18.78 -16.99
N ALA A 157 8.23 -18.89 -16.05
CA ALA A 157 6.81 -19.10 -16.33
C ALA A 157 6.06 -17.82 -16.75
N TRP A 158 6.67 -16.65 -16.64
CA TRP A 158 6.05 -15.33 -16.87
C TRP A 158 4.81 -15.11 -15.99
N GLU A 159 4.93 -15.53 -14.74
CA GLU A 159 3.88 -15.32 -13.74
C GLU A 159 3.78 -13.86 -13.32
N ASP A 160 2.66 -13.52 -12.69
CA ASP A 160 2.48 -12.23 -12.04
C ASP A 160 3.53 -12.02 -10.93
N THR A 161 3.81 -10.78 -10.57
CA THR A 161 4.79 -10.38 -9.53
C THR A 161 6.25 -10.82 -9.76
N ARG A 162 6.60 -11.36 -10.93
CA ARG A 162 8.00 -11.65 -11.27
C ARG A 162 8.91 -10.41 -11.27
N ASP A 163 8.36 -9.23 -11.47
CA ASP A 163 9.06 -7.96 -11.40
C ASP A 163 9.63 -7.68 -9.99
N PHE A 164 8.94 -8.11 -8.93
CA PHE A 164 9.46 -8.07 -7.56
C PHE A 164 10.73 -8.93 -7.44
N ARG A 165 10.76 -10.10 -8.07
CA ARG A 165 11.95 -10.98 -8.08
C ARG A 165 13.12 -10.35 -8.81
N PHE A 166 12.87 -9.62 -9.90
CA PHE A 166 13.93 -8.89 -10.60
C PHE A 166 14.55 -7.78 -9.73
N MET A 167 13.79 -7.10 -8.88
CA MET A 167 14.36 -6.15 -7.91
C MET A 167 15.37 -6.85 -7.00
N ASP A 168 15.01 -7.98 -6.41
CA ASP A 168 15.89 -8.76 -5.56
C ASP A 168 17.16 -9.21 -6.30
N LEU A 169 17.03 -9.64 -7.56
CA LEU A 169 18.16 -10.10 -8.37
C LEU A 169 19.13 -8.97 -8.74
N HIS A 170 18.63 -7.77 -9.09
CA HIS A 170 19.47 -6.59 -9.31
C HIS A 170 20.30 -6.25 -8.05
N TRP A 171 19.62 -6.27 -6.90
CA TRP A 171 20.28 -5.99 -5.63
C TRP A 171 21.31 -7.05 -5.29
N MET A 172 20.99 -8.32 -5.51
CA MET A 172 21.89 -9.45 -5.33
C MET A 172 23.15 -9.34 -6.21
N LEU A 173 23.01 -8.95 -7.48
CA LEU A 173 24.16 -8.72 -8.37
C LEU A 173 25.03 -7.57 -7.86
N ALA A 174 24.43 -6.50 -7.35
CA ALA A 174 25.18 -5.38 -6.78
C ALA A 174 25.97 -5.79 -5.51
N LEU A 175 25.32 -6.53 -4.60
CA LEU A 175 25.96 -7.06 -3.38
C LEU A 175 26.93 -8.20 -3.67
N GLY A 176 26.72 -8.95 -4.72
CA GLY A 176 27.56 -10.07 -5.15
C GLY A 176 28.93 -9.68 -5.71
N GLN A 177 29.24 -8.39 -5.79
CA GLN A 177 30.54 -7.87 -6.29
C GLN A 177 31.56 -7.59 -5.18
N GLY A 178 31.35 -8.08 -3.97
CA GLY A 178 32.25 -7.88 -2.83
C GLY A 178 33.52 -8.71 -2.88
N ASP A 179 34.49 -8.35 -2.04
CA ASP A 179 35.82 -8.97 -1.99
C ASP A 179 35.90 -10.23 -1.09
N THR A 180 34.86 -10.50 -0.29
CA THR A 180 34.83 -11.68 0.58
C THR A 180 34.24 -12.89 -0.13
N PRO A 181 34.62 -14.13 0.19
CA PRO A 181 34.01 -15.32 -0.42
C PRO A 181 32.48 -15.40 -0.26
N MET A 182 31.95 -14.81 0.83
CA MET A 182 30.51 -14.78 1.12
C MET A 182 29.73 -13.84 0.20
N THR A 183 30.39 -12.81 -0.34
CA THR A 183 29.76 -11.82 -1.23
C THR A 183 30.01 -12.12 -2.72
N GLN A 184 30.73 -13.21 -3.03
CA GLN A 184 31.03 -13.58 -4.41
C GLN A 184 30.00 -14.57 -4.95
N LEU A 185 29.15 -14.13 -5.86
CA LEU A 185 28.28 -15.02 -6.63
C LEU A 185 29.12 -15.88 -7.58
N THR A 186 28.73 -17.14 -7.75
CA THR A 186 29.43 -18.00 -8.74
C THR A 186 29.13 -17.54 -10.16
N PRO A 187 30.04 -17.75 -11.12
CA PRO A 187 29.78 -17.44 -12.53
C PRO A 187 28.52 -18.09 -13.09
N GLU A 188 28.14 -19.27 -12.60
CA GLU A 188 26.92 -19.97 -13.01
C GLU A 188 25.65 -19.26 -12.53
N VAL A 189 25.65 -18.73 -11.31
CA VAL A 189 24.51 -17.95 -10.76
C VAL A 189 24.38 -16.64 -11.52
N ILE A 190 25.50 -15.91 -11.72
CA ILE A 190 25.49 -14.66 -12.48
C ILE A 190 24.93 -14.90 -13.89
N ALA A 191 25.44 -15.91 -14.61
CA ALA A 191 24.98 -16.23 -15.96
C ALA A 191 23.48 -16.59 -16.00
N ALA A 192 22.97 -17.28 -14.99
CA ALA A 192 21.54 -17.62 -14.90
C ALA A 192 20.64 -16.40 -14.64
N ILE A 193 21.15 -15.40 -13.89
CA ILE A 193 20.45 -14.11 -13.68
C ILE A 193 20.52 -13.28 -14.97
N ASP A 194 21.70 -13.15 -15.60
CA ASP A 194 21.92 -12.40 -16.83
C ASP A 194 21.01 -12.90 -17.98
N GLU A 195 20.90 -14.22 -18.15
CA GLU A 195 20.01 -14.84 -19.14
C GLU A 195 18.56 -14.37 -18.97
N ARG A 196 18.07 -14.32 -17.72
CA ARG A 196 16.69 -13.92 -17.43
C ARG A 196 16.48 -12.43 -17.60
N MET A 197 17.43 -11.60 -17.20
CA MET A 197 17.37 -10.15 -17.43
C MET A 197 17.32 -9.80 -18.91
N LEU A 198 18.12 -10.47 -19.74
CA LEU A 198 18.13 -10.26 -21.19
C LEU A 198 16.93 -10.88 -21.90
N ALA A 199 16.19 -11.79 -21.26
CA ALA A 199 15.02 -12.47 -21.80
C ALA A 199 13.69 -11.99 -21.24
N ASN A 200 13.68 -11.04 -20.28
CA ASN A 200 12.45 -10.52 -19.70
C ASN A 200 11.69 -9.62 -20.68
N ARG A 201 10.36 -9.64 -20.57
CA ARG A 201 9.45 -8.70 -21.20
C ARG A 201 9.16 -7.60 -20.15
N TYR A 202 9.69 -6.40 -20.40
CA TYR A 202 9.64 -5.30 -19.43
C TYR A 202 8.38 -4.45 -19.55
N ARG A 203 7.67 -4.50 -20.68
CA ARG A 203 6.49 -3.68 -20.96
C ARG A 203 5.37 -4.49 -21.57
N TYR A 204 4.14 -4.12 -21.28
CA TYR A 204 2.96 -4.78 -21.85
C TYR A 204 2.87 -4.67 -23.38
N ASP A 205 3.48 -3.64 -23.96
CA ASP A 205 3.56 -3.36 -25.41
C ASP A 205 4.83 -3.91 -26.09
N ASP A 206 5.72 -4.57 -25.35
CA ASP A 206 6.82 -5.34 -25.93
C ASP A 206 6.28 -6.55 -26.69
N PRO A 207 7.00 -7.04 -27.74
CA PRO A 207 6.61 -8.22 -28.50
C PRO A 207 6.27 -9.41 -27.60
N LEU A 208 5.10 -10.02 -27.85
CA LEU A 208 4.65 -11.22 -27.15
C LEU A 208 4.85 -12.46 -28.04
N PRO A 209 5.69 -13.45 -27.67
CA PRO A 209 5.83 -14.70 -28.39
C PRO A 209 4.49 -15.42 -28.53
N ALA A 210 4.26 -16.05 -29.69
CA ALA A 210 2.98 -16.66 -30.03
C ALA A 210 2.60 -17.86 -29.12
N ASP A 211 3.59 -18.49 -28.51
CA ASP A 211 3.47 -19.65 -27.64
C ASP A 211 3.47 -19.32 -26.14
N ARG A 212 3.47 -18.02 -25.78
CA ARG A 212 3.44 -17.56 -24.40
C ARG A 212 2.25 -16.66 -24.10
N ILE A 213 1.83 -16.65 -22.85
CA ILE A 213 0.94 -15.69 -22.21
C ILE A 213 1.77 -14.99 -21.16
N ASP A 214 1.59 -13.69 -21.01
CA ASP A 214 2.24 -12.91 -19.97
C ASP A 214 1.21 -12.46 -18.97
N ASN A 215 1.25 -13.01 -17.76
CA ASN A 215 0.30 -12.75 -16.70
C ASN A 215 0.69 -11.58 -15.79
N LEU A 216 1.79 -10.86 -16.06
CA LEU A 216 2.18 -9.72 -15.26
C LEU A 216 1.19 -8.56 -15.38
N TRP A 217 0.80 -8.00 -14.24
CA TRP A 217 0.00 -6.80 -14.15
C TRP A 217 0.87 -5.55 -14.24
N PHE A 218 1.15 -5.08 -15.45
CA PHE A 218 2.12 -4.01 -15.73
C PHE A 218 1.73 -2.61 -15.27
N TRP A 219 0.48 -2.35 -14.97
CA TRP A 219 -0.05 -0.99 -14.95
C TRP A 219 -0.63 -0.51 -13.62
N SER A 220 -0.54 -1.25 -12.52
CA SER A 220 -0.75 -0.64 -11.23
C SER A 220 0.36 0.39 -10.93
N GLU A 221 0.11 1.31 -10.02
CA GLU A 221 1.07 2.36 -9.69
C GLU A 221 2.46 1.81 -9.37
N ASN A 222 2.52 0.75 -8.55
CA ASN A 222 3.78 0.12 -8.15
C ASN A 222 4.43 -0.69 -9.29
N HIS A 223 3.69 -1.52 -10.02
CA HIS A 223 4.26 -2.28 -11.14
C HIS A 223 4.83 -1.39 -12.24
N ARG A 224 4.26 -0.19 -12.47
CA ARG A 224 4.81 0.77 -13.43
C ARG A 224 6.24 1.17 -13.05
N ILE A 225 6.45 1.65 -11.83
CA ILE A 225 7.79 2.09 -11.42
C ILE A 225 8.77 0.95 -11.26
N ILE A 226 8.32 -0.24 -10.82
CA ILE A 226 9.17 -1.42 -10.71
C ILE A 226 9.67 -1.83 -12.10
N ASN A 227 8.77 -2.03 -13.08
CA ASN A 227 9.15 -2.45 -14.41
C ASN A 227 10.07 -1.43 -15.11
N LEU A 228 9.80 -0.13 -14.94
CA LEU A 228 10.67 0.93 -15.46
C LEU A 228 12.05 0.92 -14.81
N ALA A 229 12.13 0.72 -13.49
CA ALA A 229 13.39 0.68 -12.76
C ALA A 229 14.24 -0.54 -13.14
N ILE A 230 13.65 -1.74 -13.18
CA ILE A 230 14.37 -2.95 -13.57
C ILE A 230 14.77 -2.94 -15.04
N GLU A 231 13.97 -2.35 -15.94
CA GLU A 231 14.33 -2.14 -17.33
C GLU A 231 15.53 -1.17 -17.47
N TYR A 232 15.46 -0.03 -16.76
CA TYR A 232 16.52 0.98 -16.78
C TYR A 232 17.84 0.39 -16.28
N LEU A 233 17.83 -0.30 -15.14
CA LEU A 233 19.01 -0.89 -14.53
C LEU A 233 19.57 -2.06 -15.38
N ALA A 234 18.70 -2.88 -15.98
CA ALA A 234 19.15 -3.90 -16.92
C ALA A 234 19.80 -3.27 -18.17
N GLY A 235 19.20 -2.21 -18.72
CA GLY A 235 19.78 -1.46 -19.84
C GLY A 235 21.14 -0.85 -19.52
N GLN A 236 21.31 -0.33 -18.30
CA GLN A 236 22.59 0.20 -17.80
C GLN A 236 23.64 -0.90 -17.64
N GLN A 237 23.26 -2.07 -17.13
CA GLN A 237 24.17 -3.18 -16.85
C GLN A 237 24.63 -3.89 -18.12
N TYR A 238 23.80 -3.96 -19.15
CA TYR A 238 24.07 -4.68 -20.42
C TYR A 238 23.94 -3.75 -21.63
N PRO A 239 24.68 -2.61 -21.71
CA PRO A 239 24.42 -1.55 -22.68
C PRO A 239 24.53 -1.98 -24.15
N ASP A 240 25.47 -2.89 -24.43
CA ASP A 240 25.78 -3.38 -25.79
C ASP A 240 25.09 -4.73 -26.11
N GLU A 241 24.49 -5.40 -25.12
CA GLU A 241 23.81 -6.68 -25.33
C GLU A 241 22.43 -6.47 -25.97
N THR A 242 22.00 -7.48 -26.73
CA THR A 242 20.67 -7.47 -27.35
C THR A 242 19.67 -8.23 -26.51
N PHE A 243 18.61 -7.58 -26.10
CA PHE A 243 17.50 -8.17 -25.34
C PHE A 243 16.64 -9.04 -26.26
N THR A 244 16.43 -10.29 -25.88
CA THR A 244 15.91 -11.31 -26.80
C THR A 244 14.45 -11.11 -27.19
N VAL A 245 13.64 -10.47 -26.33
CA VAL A 245 12.20 -10.20 -26.56
C VAL A 245 12.03 -9.04 -27.54
N THR A 246 12.75 -7.96 -27.33
CA THR A 246 12.56 -6.71 -28.09
C THR A 246 13.48 -6.61 -29.30
N GLY A 247 14.65 -7.25 -29.23
CA GLY A 247 15.72 -7.04 -30.20
C GLY A 247 16.45 -5.70 -30.04
N LEU A 248 16.11 -4.91 -29.02
CA LEU A 248 16.78 -3.67 -28.68
C LEU A 248 18.08 -3.93 -27.89
N THR A 249 19.01 -3.00 -27.98
CA THR A 249 20.19 -2.97 -27.12
C THR A 249 19.85 -2.49 -25.71
N GLY A 250 20.70 -2.76 -24.72
CA GLY A 250 20.52 -2.23 -23.37
C GLY A 250 20.50 -0.70 -23.34
N THR A 251 21.33 -0.03 -24.15
CA THR A 251 21.27 1.44 -24.30
C THR A 251 19.89 1.92 -24.76
N GLU A 252 19.27 1.26 -25.74
CA GLU A 252 17.92 1.60 -26.21
C GLU A 252 16.85 1.34 -25.14
N HIS A 253 16.98 0.29 -24.32
CA HIS A 253 16.13 0.04 -23.17
C HIS A 253 16.24 1.14 -22.12
N LEU A 254 17.46 1.55 -21.78
CA LEU A 254 17.71 2.66 -20.84
C LEU A 254 17.13 3.98 -21.34
N GLU A 255 17.35 4.32 -22.64
CA GLU A 255 16.86 5.56 -23.24
C GLU A 255 15.34 5.65 -23.27
N ARG A 256 14.63 4.53 -23.45
CA ARG A 256 13.15 4.53 -23.44
C ARG A 256 12.56 4.52 -22.03
N ALA A 257 13.24 3.92 -21.04
CA ALA A 257 12.74 3.86 -19.66
C ALA A 257 12.92 5.19 -18.93
N LYS A 258 14.01 5.92 -19.16
CA LYS A 258 14.33 7.17 -18.45
C LYS A 258 13.19 8.20 -18.45
N PRO A 259 12.62 8.63 -19.59
CA PRO A 259 11.57 9.65 -19.60
C PRO A 259 10.33 9.19 -18.82
N GLU A 260 9.96 7.91 -18.88
CA GLU A 260 8.78 7.41 -18.19
C GLU A 260 9.00 7.29 -16.66
N ILE A 261 10.23 7.04 -16.20
CA ILE A 261 10.59 7.16 -14.77
C ILE A 261 10.39 8.60 -14.30
N LEU A 262 10.89 9.59 -15.04
CA LEU A 262 10.75 11.00 -14.69
C LEU A 262 9.29 11.45 -14.72
N ASP A 263 8.49 10.97 -15.68
CA ASP A 263 7.05 11.24 -15.75
C ASP A 263 6.33 10.65 -14.53
N TRP A 264 6.61 9.39 -14.16
CA TRP A 264 6.01 8.75 -12.98
C TRP A 264 6.36 9.52 -11.71
N ILE A 265 7.61 9.94 -11.54
CA ILE A 265 8.08 10.74 -10.39
C ILE A 265 7.35 12.09 -10.34
N THR A 266 7.20 12.76 -11.47
CA THR A 266 6.49 14.03 -11.58
C THR A 266 5.00 13.87 -11.27
N GLU A 267 4.36 12.80 -11.75
CA GLU A 267 2.98 12.45 -11.38
C GLU A 267 2.82 12.29 -9.86
N ARG A 268 3.80 11.69 -9.16
CA ARG A 268 3.75 11.56 -7.68
C ARG A 268 3.90 12.90 -6.98
N ALA A 269 4.75 13.77 -7.49
CA ALA A 269 4.88 15.11 -6.95
C ALA A 269 3.58 15.92 -7.08
N GLU A 270 2.98 15.94 -8.26
CA GLU A 270 1.78 16.73 -8.56
C GLU A 270 0.51 16.18 -7.92
N LEU A 271 0.32 14.84 -8.00
CA LEU A 271 -0.95 14.16 -7.72
C LEU A 271 -0.92 13.27 -6.47
N GLY A 272 0.23 13.11 -5.83
CA GLY A 272 0.40 12.13 -4.76
C GLY A 272 0.31 10.70 -5.25
N PHE A 273 0.11 9.77 -4.34
CA PHE A 273 0.00 8.36 -4.63
C PHE A 273 -1.46 7.99 -4.94
N PHE A 274 -1.70 7.23 -6.00
CA PHE A 274 -3.06 6.82 -6.38
C PHE A 274 -3.59 5.77 -5.40
N GLU A 275 -2.74 4.83 -5.01
CA GLU A 275 -3.00 3.91 -3.91
C GLU A 275 -2.65 4.61 -2.57
N TYR A 276 -3.32 5.76 -2.29
CA TYR A 276 -2.97 6.66 -1.19
C TYR A 276 -2.79 5.90 0.13
N HIS A 277 -1.71 6.22 0.84
CA HIS A 277 -1.31 5.67 2.12
C HIS A 277 -1.36 4.13 2.21
N SER A 278 -1.11 3.44 1.10
CA SER A 278 -1.11 1.98 1.12
C SER A 278 0.02 1.45 2.01
N ASN A 279 -0.36 0.76 3.07
CA ASN A 279 0.57 0.12 4.00
C ASN A 279 1.15 -1.21 3.50
N VAL A 280 0.79 -1.58 2.27
CA VAL A 280 1.35 -2.72 1.52
C VAL A 280 2.20 -2.21 0.35
N TYR A 281 1.61 -1.36 -0.51
CA TYR A 281 2.23 -1.00 -1.78
C TYR A 281 3.12 0.24 -1.74
N MET A 282 3.09 1.07 -0.68
CA MET A 282 4.08 2.13 -0.52
C MET A 282 5.50 1.57 -0.50
N LEU A 283 5.71 0.41 0.13
CA LEU A 283 6.99 -0.29 0.09
C LEU A 283 7.42 -0.67 -1.33
N LYS A 284 6.46 -1.07 -2.18
CA LYS A 284 6.72 -1.44 -3.58
C LYS A 284 7.02 -0.22 -4.48
N ASN A 285 6.67 1.00 -4.04
CA ASN A 285 7.12 2.25 -4.65
C ASN A 285 8.51 2.67 -4.12
N ILE A 286 8.73 2.55 -2.81
CA ILE A 286 9.99 2.90 -2.14
C ILE A 286 11.17 2.06 -2.68
N THR A 287 10.98 0.76 -2.82
CA THR A 287 12.07 -0.17 -3.21
C THR A 287 12.69 0.17 -4.56
N PRO A 288 11.95 0.30 -5.69
CA PRO A 288 12.54 0.64 -6.97
C PRO A 288 13.15 2.04 -7.00
N LEU A 289 12.57 3.01 -6.27
CA LEU A 289 13.15 4.35 -6.16
C LEU A 289 14.50 4.31 -5.43
N LEU A 290 14.60 3.55 -4.35
CA LEU A 290 15.87 3.35 -3.64
C LEU A 290 16.90 2.65 -4.53
N MET A 291 16.49 1.65 -5.31
CA MET A 291 17.38 0.98 -6.27
C MET A 291 17.93 1.96 -7.31
N LEU A 292 17.09 2.82 -7.88
CA LEU A 292 17.52 3.82 -8.86
C LEU A 292 18.46 4.85 -8.21
N ALA A 293 18.20 5.29 -6.99
CA ALA A 293 19.07 6.20 -6.25
C ALA A 293 20.42 5.58 -5.91
N GLU A 294 20.47 4.28 -5.58
CA GLU A 294 21.68 3.55 -5.20
C GLU A 294 22.50 3.05 -6.39
N LEU A 295 21.84 2.45 -7.38
CA LEU A 295 22.48 1.72 -8.47
C LEU A 295 22.54 2.52 -9.77
N GLY A 296 21.74 3.58 -9.91
CA GLY A 296 21.73 4.43 -11.10
C GLY A 296 23.05 5.15 -11.35
N GLU A 297 23.42 5.33 -12.62
CA GLU A 297 24.64 6.03 -13.05
C GLU A 297 24.34 7.43 -13.63
N ASP A 298 23.09 7.71 -13.96
CA ASP A 298 22.64 9.03 -14.43
C ASP A 298 22.29 9.93 -13.23
N PRO A 299 22.99 11.06 -13.02
CA PRO A 299 22.74 11.96 -11.89
C PRO A 299 21.27 12.47 -11.81
N GLU A 300 20.60 12.65 -12.95
CA GLU A 300 19.21 13.12 -12.98
C GLU A 300 18.26 12.05 -12.42
N ILE A 301 18.42 10.78 -12.84
CA ILE A 301 17.65 9.65 -12.32
C ILE A 301 17.91 9.45 -10.82
N VAL A 302 19.17 9.51 -10.41
CA VAL A 302 19.57 9.36 -9.00
C VAL A 302 18.90 10.44 -8.13
N THR A 303 18.98 11.71 -8.55
CA THR A 303 18.38 12.82 -7.80
C THR A 303 16.86 12.74 -7.79
N ALA A 304 16.23 12.54 -8.95
CA ALA A 304 14.78 12.46 -9.07
C ALA A 304 14.20 11.31 -8.23
N SER A 305 14.84 10.14 -8.27
CA SER A 305 14.42 8.97 -7.48
C SER A 305 14.58 9.20 -5.98
N ALA A 306 15.66 9.86 -5.54
CA ALA A 306 15.83 10.23 -4.14
C ALA A 306 14.76 11.24 -3.67
N MET A 307 14.39 12.21 -4.52
CA MET A 307 13.32 13.17 -4.21
C MET A 307 11.95 12.48 -4.07
N ALA A 308 11.61 11.56 -4.96
CA ALA A 308 10.37 10.80 -4.87
C ALA A 308 10.35 9.85 -3.66
N LEU A 309 11.52 9.28 -3.31
CA LEU A 309 11.70 8.48 -2.11
C LEU A 309 11.49 9.34 -0.85
N ASP A 310 12.03 10.56 -0.80
CA ASP A 310 11.79 11.50 0.29
C ASP A 310 10.29 11.84 0.43
N VAL A 311 9.57 12.08 -0.69
CA VAL A 311 8.10 12.29 -0.68
C VAL A 311 7.38 11.08 -0.07
N SER A 312 7.77 9.86 -0.45
CA SER A 312 7.18 8.63 0.10
C SER A 312 7.40 8.50 1.61
N LEU A 313 8.61 8.85 2.07
CA LEU A 313 8.94 8.82 3.50
C LEU A 313 8.24 9.95 4.28
N VAL A 314 8.07 11.14 3.70
CA VAL A 314 7.28 12.25 4.28
C VAL A 314 5.83 11.84 4.45
N ASP A 315 5.23 11.20 3.43
CA ASP A 315 3.86 10.70 3.47
C ASP A 315 3.66 9.71 4.64
N MET A 316 4.59 8.78 4.83
CA MET A 316 4.57 7.86 5.96
C MET A 316 4.81 8.57 7.29
N ALA A 317 5.79 9.50 7.36
CA ALA A 317 6.17 10.20 8.59
C ALA A 317 5.05 11.09 9.12
N ALA A 318 4.33 11.79 8.23
CA ALA A 318 3.23 12.67 8.60
C ALA A 318 2.05 11.92 9.28
N HIS A 319 1.94 10.64 9.04
CA HIS A 319 0.89 9.76 9.57
C HIS A 319 1.41 8.75 10.60
N ASN A 320 2.70 8.81 10.94
CA ASN A 320 3.27 7.91 11.95
C ASN A 320 2.80 8.29 13.35
N HIS A 321 2.38 7.31 14.13
CA HIS A 321 2.02 7.46 15.54
C HIS A 321 2.40 6.18 16.30
N ALA A 322 3.37 6.28 17.20
CA ALA A 322 3.84 5.16 18.00
C ALA A 322 4.08 3.87 17.17
N GLY A 323 4.75 4.01 16.02
CA GLY A 323 5.01 2.92 15.08
C GLY A 323 3.84 2.53 14.17
N THR A 324 2.67 3.12 14.35
CA THR A 324 1.49 2.86 13.51
C THR A 324 1.41 3.85 12.36
N TYR A 325 1.19 3.37 11.15
CA TYR A 325 0.84 4.20 10.01
C TYR A 325 -0.67 4.50 10.03
N THR A 326 -1.10 5.47 10.87
CA THR A 326 -2.51 5.82 11.03
C THR A 326 -3.01 6.67 9.88
N ALA A 327 -3.63 6.03 8.89
CA ALA A 327 -4.14 6.68 7.69
C ALA A 327 -5.35 5.92 7.11
N PRO A 328 -6.26 6.62 6.38
CA PRO A 328 -7.15 5.93 5.44
C PRO A 328 -6.32 5.42 4.27
N ARG A 329 -6.74 4.33 3.63
CA ARG A 329 -5.92 3.70 2.59
C ARG A 329 -6.72 3.42 1.32
N GLY A 330 -6.15 3.78 0.18
CA GLY A 330 -6.70 3.48 -1.14
C GLY A 330 -6.54 2.01 -1.53
N ARG A 331 -5.55 1.33 -0.93
CA ARG A 331 -5.35 -0.11 -1.10
C ARG A 331 -4.71 -0.73 0.13
N THR A 332 -5.37 -1.76 0.69
CA THR A 332 -4.91 -2.51 1.87
C THR A 332 -5.65 -3.84 1.98
N TYR A 333 -5.12 -4.77 2.77
CA TYR A 333 -5.73 -6.06 3.04
C TYR A 333 -6.14 -6.20 4.51
N LYS A 334 -6.84 -7.28 4.82
CA LYS A 334 -7.35 -7.52 6.16
C LYS A 334 -6.25 -7.55 7.22
N LYS A 335 -5.15 -8.29 6.99
CA LYS A 335 -4.04 -8.40 7.94
C LYS A 335 -3.45 -7.03 8.28
N ASP A 336 -3.27 -6.21 7.27
CA ASP A 336 -2.65 -4.88 7.36
C ASP A 336 -3.56 -3.81 7.98
N LYS A 337 -4.83 -4.13 8.24
CA LYS A 337 -5.80 -3.24 8.90
C LYS A 337 -5.90 -3.52 10.40
N MET A 338 -5.52 -4.70 10.85
CA MET A 338 -5.80 -5.21 12.19
C MET A 338 -4.61 -5.14 13.15
N SER A 339 -3.39 -5.03 12.62
CA SER A 339 -2.18 -4.82 13.39
C SER A 339 -1.14 -4.13 12.50
N SER A 340 -0.48 -3.11 13.02
CA SER A 340 0.62 -2.47 12.30
C SER A 340 1.84 -3.38 12.16
N LEU A 341 1.97 -4.37 13.04
CA LEU A 341 3.04 -5.36 12.96
C LEU A 341 2.91 -6.28 11.73
N ASP A 342 1.71 -6.38 11.17
CA ASP A 342 1.43 -7.16 9.97
C ASP A 342 1.53 -6.31 8.66
N GLU A 343 1.74 -4.99 8.78
CA GLU A 343 1.90 -4.09 7.64
C GLU A 343 3.26 -4.31 6.95
N ASP A 344 3.28 -4.37 5.63
CA ASP A 344 4.53 -4.49 4.86
C ASP A 344 5.43 -3.26 5.05
N THR A 345 4.86 -2.09 5.38
CA THR A 345 5.58 -0.84 5.63
C THR A 345 6.17 -0.72 7.03
N PHE A 346 5.75 -1.55 7.99
CA PHE A 346 6.17 -1.43 9.39
C PHE A 346 7.69 -1.50 9.57
N GLY A 347 8.35 -2.45 8.92
CA GLY A 347 9.81 -2.59 9.03
C GLY A 347 10.55 -1.34 8.54
N THR A 348 10.09 -0.73 7.44
CA THR A 348 10.66 0.51 6.93
C THR A 348 10.40 1.70 7.87
N ALA A 349 9.19 1.82 8.40
CA ALA A 349 8.86 2.85 9.38
C ALA A 349 9.74 2.71 10.65
N LYS A 350 9.87 1.48 11.19
CA LYS A 350 10.77 1.21 12.32
C LYS A 350 12.22 1.55 11.98
N PHE A 351 12.71 1.15 10.81
CA PHE A 351 14.10 1.44 10.41
C PHE A 351 14.37 2.94 10.27
N VAL A 352 13.44 3.69 9.66
CA VAL A 352 13.65 5.12 9.36
C VAL A 352 13.28 6.00 10.56
N PHE A 353 12.17 5.73 11.26
CA PHE A 353 11.63 6.60 12.31
C PHE A 353 12.01 6.11 13.71
N ASP A 354 11.93 4.79 13.95
CA ASP A 354 12.19 4.12 15.23
C ASP A 354 11.31 4.65 16.39
N ASP A 355 10.07 4.96 16.07
CA ASP A 355 9.06 5.49 17.01
C ASP A 355 8.22 4.37 17.63
N THR A 356 8.85 3.25 17.94
CA THR A 356 8.19 2.09 18.56
C THR A 356 9.18 1.25 19.36
N THR A 357 8.68 0.61 20.41
CA THR A 357 9.44 -0.39 21.19
C THR A 357 9.31 -1.81 20.62
N ALA A 358 8.43 -2.02 19.65
CA ALA A 358 8.25 -3.32 19.01
C ALA A 358 9.51 -3.73 18.22
N GLY A 359 9.80 -5.03 18.21
CA GLY A 359 10.86 -5.60 17.38
C GLY A 359 10.43 -5.73 15.91
N TYR A 360 11.36 -6.03 15.02
CA TYR A 360 11.02 -6.34 13.63
C TYR A 360 10.18 -7.63 13.54
N PRO A 361 9.00 -7.60 12.95
CA PRO A 361 8.24 -8.82 12.64
C PRO A 361 8.89 -9.59 11.47
N SER A 362 8.55 -10.85 11.32
CA SER A 362 9.13 -11.74 10.30
C SER A 362 8.90 -11.28 8.85
N THR A 363 7.93 -10.38 8.65
CA THR A 363 7.60 -9.79 7.34
C THR A 363 8.43 -8.56 6.99
N SER A 364 9.27 -8.06 7.91
CA SER A 364 9.99 -6.78 7.75
C SER A 364 11.23 -6.83 6.85
N ASP A 365 11.61 -7.98 6.34
CA ASP A 365 12.91 -8.17 5.67
C ASP A 365 13.02 -7.50 4.30
N THR A 366 11.94 -7.41 3.53
CA THR A 366 12.00 -6.99 2.12
C THR A 366 12.50 -5.56 1.95
N GLY A 367 11.76 -4.55 2.42
CA GLY A 367 12.12 -3.13 2.21
C GLY A 367 13.35 -2.70 3.01
N VAL A 368 13.45 -3.14 4.24
CA VAL A 368 14.56 -2.75 5.13
C VAL A 368 15.89 -3.30 4.65
N THR A 369 15.91 -4.48 4.03
CA THR A 369 17.13 -5.07 3.45
C THR A 369 17.81 -4.11 2.47
N TYR A 370 17.04 -3.40 1.66
CA TYR A 370 17.58 -2.42 0.72
C TYR A 370 18.14 -1.19 1.42
N PHE A 371 17.44 -0.63 2.41
CA PHE A 371 17.98 0.46 3.24
C PHE A 371 19.25 0.03 3.99
N ALA A 372 19.23 -1.14 4.60
CA ALA A 372 20.37 -1.67 5.35
C ALA A 372 21.62 -1.91 4.48
N SER A 373 21.45 -2.05 3.18
CA SER A 373 22.53 -2.24 2.21
C SER A 373 22.89 -0.97 1.43
N ALA A 374 22.10 0.11 1.58
CA ALA A 374 22.30 1.37 0.86
C ALA A 374 23.61 2.07 1.27
N GLN A 375 24.37 2.55 0.26
CA GLN A 375 25.66 3.21 0.44
C GLN A 375 25.61 4.71 0.14
N ARG A 376 24.65 5.17 -0.67
CA ARG A 376 24.55 6.56 -1.13
C ARG A 376 23.42 7.32 -0.49
N TYR A 377 22.20 6.75 -0.52
CA TYR A 377 21.00 7.41 -0.02
C TYR A 377 20.96 7.37 1.52
N ARG A 378 20.61 8.50 2.09
CA ARG A 378 20.19 8.61 3.50
C ARG A 378 18.90 9.43 3.56
N PRO A 379 17.93 9.03 4.41
CA PRO A 379 16.73 9.84 4.65
C PRO A 379 17.10 11.25 5.14
N PRO A 380 16.36 12.29 4.73
CA PRO A 380 16.49 13.61 5.35
C PRO A 380 16.14 13.54 6.84
N GLN A 381 16.86 14.29 7.68
CA GLN A 381 16.60 14.35 9.12
C GLN A 381 15.20 14.86 9.44
N VAL A 382 14.69 15.81 8.64
CA VAL A 382 13.33 16.36 8.78
C VAL A 382 12.24 15.28 8.74
N VAL A 383 12.44 14.20 8.00
CA VAL A 383 11.50 13.07 7.93
C VAL A 383 11.38 12.37 9.29
N VAL A 384 12.51 12.15 9.98
CA VAL A 384 12.53 11.56 11.31
C VAL A 384 11.87 12.51 12.32
N GLU A 385 12.17 13.81 12.23
CA GLU A 385 11.60 14.84 13.12
C GLU A 385 10.08 14.99 12.93
N ILE A 386 9.57 14.86 11.70
CA ILE A 386 8.12 14.82 11.43
C ILE A 386 7.49 13.59 12.08
N ALA A 387 8.08 12.42 11.89
CA ALA A 387 7.54 11.15 12.38
C ALA A 387 7.47 11.09 13.91
N THR A 388 8.43 11.72 14.60
CA THR A 388 8.60 11.69 16.05
C THR A 388 8.19 12.99 16.75
N ASP A 389 7.47 13.89 16.05
CA ASP A 389 6.97 15.15 16.66
C ASP A 389 5.80 14.86 17.59
N ASP A 390 5.96 15.16 18.88
CA ASP A 390 4.94 14.95 19.93
C ASP A 390 3.90 16.06 20.02
N GLU A 391 4.03 17.16 19.23
CA GLU A 391 3.04 18.25 19.27
C GLU A 391 1.76 17.85 18.52
N PRO A 392 0.57 18.22 19.05
CA PRO A 392 -0.67 17.94 18.35
C PRO A 392 -0.70 18.52 16.94
N SER A 393 -0.97 17.69 15.96
CA SER A 393 -0.89 18.06 14.55
C SER A 393 -2.13 17.69 13.75
N VAL A 394 -2.40 18.45 12.70
CA VAL A 394 -3.39 18.16 11.66
C VAL A 394 -2.66 18.09 10.33
N VAL A 395 -2.91 17.03 9.59
CA VAL A 395 -2.42 16.85 8.21
C VAL A 395 -3.62 16.73 7.28
N ARG A 396 -3.61 17.48 6.18
CA ARG A 396 -4.59 17.38 5.11
C ARG A 396 -3.87 17.18 3.79
N GLU A 397 -4.34 16.20 3.01
CA GLU A 397 -3.70 15.85 1.75
C GLU A 397 -4.73 15.55 0.66
N ARG A 398 -4.29 15.71 -0.58
CA ARG A 398 -5.07 15.38 -1.77
C ARG A 398 -4.26 14.47 -2.68
N HIS A 399 -4.87 13.36 -3.06
CA HIS A 399 -4.28 12.33 -3.90
C HIS A 399 -5.15 12.01 -5.10
N GLY A 400 -4.52 11.66 -6.23
CA GLY A 400 -5.20 11.21 -7.43
C GLY A 400 -5.84 12.33 -8.24
N VAL A 401 -6.77 11.93 -9.11
CA VAL A 401 -7.48 12.81 -10.03
C VAL A 401 -8.99 12.63 -9.90
N TYR A 402 -9.73 13.73 -10.01
CA TYR A 402 -11.19 13.67 -10.01
C TYR A 402 -11.72 13.21 -11.37
N PHE A 403 -12.60 12.21 -11.34
CA PHE A 403 -13.41 11.80 -12.47
C PHE A 403 -14.72 11.17 -11.94
N ASP A 404 -15.86 11.69 -12.37
CA ASP A 404 -17.15 11.07 -12.10
C ASP A 404 -17.57 10.20 -13.30
N GLY A 405 -17.39 8.89 -13.19
CA GLY A 405 -17.75 7.92 -14.23
C GLY A 405 -19.26 7.80 -14.48
N SER A 406 -20.11 8.36 -13.59
CA SER A 406 -21.56 8.41 -13.77
C SER A 406 -22.06 9.66 -14.48
N ALA A 407 -21.23 10.71 -14.53
CA ALA A 407 -21.56 11.97 -15.21
C ALA A 407 -21.25 11.91 -16.72
N PRO A 408 -21.93 12.74 -17.55
CA PRO A 408 -21.53 12.98 -18.93
C PRO A 408 -20.06 13.48 -19.00
N LEU A 409 -19.37 13.15 -20.11
CA LEU A 409 -17.95 13.55 -20.25
C LEU A 409 -17.75 15.07 -20.21
N GLU A 410 -18.70 15.81 -20.76
CA GLU A 410 -18.71 17.28 -20.75
C GLU A 410 -18.84 17.90 -19.35
N ASP A 411 -19.33 17.16 -18.37
CA ASP A 411 -19.44 17.59 -16.97
C ASP A 411 -18.20 17.24 -16.15
N ASN A 412 -17.28 16.44 -16.73
CA ASN A 412 -15.98 16.16 -16.16
C ASN A 412 -14.93 17.16 -16.66
N PRO A 413 -13.82 17.35 -15.93
CA PRO A 413 -12.68 18.10 -16.44
C PRO A 413 -12.22 17.57 -17.80
N GLU A 414 -11.89 18.46 -18.75
CA GLU A 414 -11.22 18.05 -20.00
C GLU A 414 -9.97 17.23 -19.64
N ALA A 415 -9.85 16.04 -20.25
CA ALA A 415 -8.77 15.08 -20.06
C ALA A 415 -7.77 15.52 -18.98
N PRO A 416 -7.97 15.18 -17.69
CA PRO A 416 -7.27 15.83 -16.60
C PRO A 416 -5.76 15.79 -16.82
N TYR A 417 -5.10 16.89 -16.60
CA TYR A 417 -3.64 17.00 -16.64
C TYR A 417 -3.00 16.59 -17.99
N GLY A 418 -3.72 16.79 -19.11
CA GLY A 418 -3.22 16.47 -20.45
C GLY A 418 -3.20 14.98 -20.78
N LYS A 419 -3.81 14.15 -19.96
CA LYS A 419 -3.91 12.69 -20.18
C LYS A 419 -5.15 12.35 -21.02
N ASP A 420 -5.12 12.64 -22.32
CA ASP A 420 -6.21 12.38 -23.27
C ASP A 420 -6.66 10.90 -23.20
N PHE A 421 -7.97 10.68 -23.06
CA PHE A 421 -8.56 9.34 -22.99
C PHE A 421 -8.43 8.52 -24.28
N SER A 422 -8.20 9.16 -25.43
CA SER A 422 -8.06 8.50 -26.73
C SER A 422 -6.62 8.16 -27.09
N ASP A 423 -5.64 8.61 -26.30
CA ASP A 423 -4.23 8.35 -26.56
C ASP A 423 -3.77 7.08 -25.82
N PRO A 424 -3.37 6.01 -26.54
CA PRO A 424 -2.89 4.78 -25.94
C PRO A 424 -1.66 4.98 -25.03
N ALA A 425 -0.85 6.01 -25.27
CA ALA A 425 0.30 6.34 -24.42
C ALA A 425 -0.10 6.73 -22.99
N ASN A 426 -1.36 7.15 -22.78
CA ASN A 426 -1.90 7.50 -21.47
C ASN A 426 -2.59 6.32 -20.75
N LEU A 427 -2.73 5.15 -21.36
CA LEU A 427 -3.34 3.98 -20.73
C LEU A 427 -2.64 3.58 -19.42
N PRO A 428 -1.31 3.52 -19.31
CA PRO A 428 -0.64 3.19 -18.06
C PRO A 428 -1.00 4.15 -16.91
N PHE A 429 -1.21 5.43 -17.20
CA PHE A 429 -1.68 6.40 -16.22
C PHE A 429 -3.10 6.06 -15.74
N TRP A 430 -4.06 5.91 -16.65
CA TRP A 430 -5.45 5.64 -16.32
C TRP A 430 -5.64 4.26 -15.66
N TRP A 431 -4.95 3.25 -16.16
CA TRP A 431 -5.03 1.90 -15.62
C TRP A 431 -4.38 1.80 -14.23
N SER A 432 -3.37 2.62 -13.93
CA SER A 432 -2.81 2.70 -12.57
C SER A 432 -3.79 3.26 -11.54
N LEU A 433 -4.82 3.97 -11.98
CA LEU A 433 -5.96 4.39 -11.16
C LEU A 433 -7.06 3.32 -11.03
N GLY A 434 -6.85 2.12 -11.56
CA GLY A 434 -7.90 1.09 -11.61
C GLY A 434 -9.00 1.35 -12.65
N ALA A 435 -8.75 2.23 -13.62
CA ALA A 435 -9.74 2.68 -14.61
C ALA A 435 -9.82 1.81 -15.86
N VAL A 436 -9.48 0.53 -15.79
CA VAL A 436 -9.38 -0.38 -16.96
C VAL A 436 -10.69 -0.46 -17.74
N GLY A 437 -11.84 -0.56 -17.05
CA GLY A 437 -13.17 -0.59 -17.65
C GLY A 437 -13.88 0.77 -17.70
N MET A 438 -13.15 1.87 -17.59
CA MET A 438 -13.76 3.20 -17.62
C MET A 438 -14.20 3.56 -19.03
N TRP A 439 -15.49 3.86 -19.24
CA TRP A 439 -16.13 4.02 -20.54
C TRP A 439 -15.47 5.02 -21.51
N PRO A 440 -14.80 6.12 -21.08
CA PRO A 440 -14.08 6.97 -22.02
C PRO A 440 -12.87 6.30 -22.66
N LEU A 441 -12.29 5.28 -22.00
CA LEU A 441 -11.14 4.51 -22.45
C LEU A 441 -11.53 3.29 -23.30
N ALA A 442 -12.80 2.92 -23.40
CA ALA A 442 -13.25 1.66 -23.98
C ALA A 442 -12.63 1.35 -25.34
N GLU A 443 -12.55 2.36 -26.23
CA GLU A 443 -12.03 2.18 -27.58
C GLU A 443 -10.53 1.83 -27.55
N VAL A 444 -9.75 2.55 -26.75
CA VAL A 444 -8.30 2.38 -26.63
C VAL A 444 -7.98 1.11 -25.83
N SER A 445 -8.70 0.85 -24.74
CA SER A 445 -8.53 -0.35 -23.90
C SER A 445 -8.78 -1.63 -24.71
N VAL A 446 -9.88 -1.67 -25.49
CA VAL A 446 -10.19 -2.84 -26.34
C VAL A 446 -9.12 -3.04 -27.43
N ALA A 447 -8.71 -1.96 -28.12
CA ALA A 447 -7.68 -2.04 -29.15
C ALA A 447 -6.35 -2.57 -28.59
N THR A 448 -5.95 -2.08 -27.41
CA THR A 448 -4.74 -2.52 -26.72
C THR A 448 -4.84 -3.98 -26.28
N ALA A 449 -5.98 -4.38 -25.71
CA ALA A 449 -6.19 -5.76 -25.29
C ALA A 449 -6.19 -6.75 -26.47
N ASP A 450 -6.70 -6.34 -27.64
CA ASP A 450 -6.65 -7.14 -28.88
C ASP A 450 -5.21 -7.23 -29.42
N GLU A 451 -4.49 -6.12 -29.48
CA GLU A 451 -3.14 -6.04 -30.05
C GLU A 451 -2.14 -6.86 -29.23
N PHE A 452 -2.18 -6.73 -27.89
CA PHE A 452 -1.24 -7.39 -26.99
C PHE A 452 -1.76 -8.68 -26.35
N ARG A 453 -2.86 -9.22 -26.87
CA ARG A 453 -3.46 -10.49 -26.42
C ARG A 453 -3.80 -10.51 -24.92
N LEU A 454 -4.18 -9.38 -24.35
CA LEU A 454 -4.48 -9.27 -22.92
C LEU A 454 -5.69 -10.13 -22.53
N TRP A 455 -6.63 -10.38 -23.45
CA TRP A 455 -7.76 -11.26 -23.22
C TRP A 455 -7.40 -12.71 -22.84
N GLU A 456 -6.14 -13.12 -23.11
CA GLU A 456 -5.63 -14.45 -22.81
C GLU A 456 -4.98 -14.54 -21.43
N THR A 457 -4.70 -13.41 -20.76
CA THR A 457 -4.10 -13.36 -19.44
C THR A 457 -5.10 -13.75 -18.36
N SER A 458 -4.62 -14.15 -17.18
CA SER A 458 -5.47 -14.47 -16.02
C SER A 458 -6.36 -13.29 -15.65
N GLU A 459 -5.79 -12.10 -15.64
CA GLU A 459 -6.44 -10.87 -15.18
C GLU A 459 -7.51 -10.36 -16.15
N PHE A 460 -7.15 -10.19 -17.43
CA PHE A 460 -8.09 -9.76 -18.45
C PHE A 460 -9.04 -10.87 -18.89
N GLY A 461 -8.71 -12.12 -18.66
CA GLY A 461 -9.57 -13.26 -18.99
C GLY A 461 -10.96 -13.16 -18.36
N GLU A 462 -11.06 -12.55 -17.21
CA GLU A 462 -12.31 -12.30 -16.51
C GLU A 462 -13.12 -11.15 -17.12
N ILE A 463 -12.45 -10.04 -17.45
CA ILE A 463 -13.05 -8.91 -18.19
C ILE A 463 -13.48 -9.36 -19.60
N ASN A 464 -12.79 -10.35 -20.16
CA ASN A 464 -13.08 -10.92 -21.47
C ASN A 464 -14.53 -11.38 -21.63
N LEU A 465 -15.16 -11.92 -20.57
CA LEU A 465 -16.60 -12.26 -20.63
C LEU A 465 -17.46 -11.04 -20.98
N LEU A 466 -17.15 -9.88 -20.44
CA LEU A 466 -17.88 -8.64 -20.68
C LEU A 466 -17.66 -8.15 -22.13
N ALA A 467 -16.42 -8.26 -22.60
CA ALA A 467 -16.10 -7.97 -24.00
C ALA A 467 -16.83 -8.91 -24.97
N GLN A 468 -16.89 -10.21 -24.67
CA GLN A 468 -17.65 -11.21 -25.44
C GLN A 468 -19.15 -10.90 -25.51
N LEU A 469 -19.76 -10.46 -24.42
CA LEU A 469 -21.18 -10.09 -24.37
C LEU A 469 -21.50 -8.90 -25.29
N ASN A 470 -20.50 -8.11 -25.65
CA ASN A 470 -20.59 -6.96 -26.53
C ASN A 470 -19.95 -7.22 -27.90
N ASP A 471 -19.67 -8.48 -28.26
CA ASP A 471 -19.04 -8.91 -29.53
C ASP A 471 -17.67 -8.23 -29.77
N TYR A 472 -16.94 -7.83 -28.74
CA TYR A 472 -15.68 -7.04 -28.78
C TYR A 472 -15.84 -5.72 -29.57
N ASP A 473 -17.06 -5.18 -29.69
CA ASP A 473 -17.32 -3.89 -30.35
C ASP A 473 -17.09 -2.75 -29.35
N PRO A 474 -16.04 -1.91 -29.54
CA PRO A 474 -15.72 -0.86 -28.57
C PRO A 474 -16.85 0.13 -28.34
N ALA A 475 -17.65 0.44 -29.39
CA ALA A 475 -18.77 1.36 -29.25
C ALA A 475 -19.88 0.77 -28.39
N ARG A 476 -20.12 -0.54 -28.47
CA ARG A 476 -21.09 -1.24 -27.62
C ARG A 476 -20.57 -1.39 -26.19
N ILE A 477 -19.29 -1.71 -26.05
CA ILE A 477 -18.63 -1.79 -24.74
C ILE A 477 -18.74 -0.43 -24.04
N ARG A 478 -18.40 0.66 -24.72
CA ARG A 478 -18.49 2.03 -24.17
C ARG A 478 -19.88 2.35 -23.63
N VAL A 479 -20.95 2.06 -24.38
CA VAL A 479 -22.34 2.28 -23.94
C VAL A 479 -22.66 1.39 -22.75
N TRP A 480 -22.24 0.14 -22.79
CA TRP A 480 -22.49 -0.85 -21.75
C TRP A 480 -21.77 -0.48 -20.42
N GLU A 481 -20.51 -0.04 -20.49
CA GLU A 481 -19.73 0.44 -19.35
C GLU A 481 -20.32 1.74 -18.76
N GLN A 482 -20.74 2.68 -19.60
CA GLN A 482 -21.37 3.93 -19.16
C GLN A 482 -22.68 3.67 -18.39
N GLU A 483 -23.52 2.78 -18.89
CA GLU A 483 -24.76 2.40 -18.22
C GLU A 483 -24.55 1.66 -16.89
N ARG A 484 -23.35 1.10 -16.69
CA ARG A 484 -23.00 0.26 -15.55
C ARG A 484 -21.75 0.75 -14.80
N ALA A 485 -21.42 2.02 -14.96
CA ALA A 485 -20.21 2.62 -14.39
C ALA A 485 -20.08 2.34 -12.89
N ALA A 486 -21.20 2.31 -12.16
CA ALA A 486 -21.24 1.98 -10.74
C ALA A 486 -20.64 0.60 -10.40
N VAL A 487 -20.87 -0.39 -11.27
CA VAL A 487 -20.38 -1.76 -11.09
C VAL A 487 -19.00 -1.93 -11.70
N ILE A 488 -18.75 -1.33 -12.86
CA ILE A 488 -17.51 -1.50 -13.61
C ILE A 488 -16.35 -0.71 -12.97
N ASN A 489 -16.64 0.47 -12.41
CA ASN A 489 -15.61 1.34 -11.85
C ASN A 489 -15.49 1.22 -10.32
N PHE A 490 -15.94 0.13 -9.70
CA PHE A 490 -15.79 -0.04 -8.25
C PHE A 490 -14.31 -0.07 -7.82
N GLY A 491 -13.40 -0.52 -8.69
CA GLY A 491 -11.96 -0.53 -8.49
C GLY A 491 -11.27 0.82 -8.73
N PHE A 492 -11.97 1.84 -9.26
CA PHE A 492 -11.37 3.11 -9.61
C PHE A 492 -10.96 3.94 -8.39
N LEU A 493 -9.69 4.32 -8.36
CA LEU A 493 -9.07 5.20 -7.36
C LEU A 493 -9.19 6.65 -7.83
N SER A 494 -10.35 7.29 -7.59
CA SER A 494 -10.52 8.71 -7.89
C SER A 494 -9.81 9.59 -6.87
N GLU A 495 -9.88 10.91 -7.05
CA GLU A 495 -9.35 11.87 -6.08
C GLU A 495 -9.82 11.56 -4.65
N ALA A 496 -8.86 11.52 -3.73
CA ALA A 496 -9.08 11.32 -2.31
C ALA A 496 -8.54 12.54 -1.53
N ASN A 497 -9.39 13.11 -0.66
CA ASN A 497 -9.00 14.12 0.31
C ASN A 497 -8.90 13.46 1.68
N THR A 498 -7.70 13.44 2.27
CA THR A 498 -7.42 12.76 3.54
C THR A 498 -7.20 13.77 4.66
N TYR A 499 -7.64 13.42 5.84
CA TYR A 499 -7.50 14.24 7.04
C TYR A 499 -6.95 13.36 8.17
N ALA A 500 -5.84 13.74 8.78
CA ALA A 500 -5.27 13.08 9.93
C ALA A 500 -5.09 14.06 11.10
N TYR A 501 -5.33 13.56 12.31
CA TYR A 501 -5.05 14.24 13.57
C TYR A 501 -4.21 13.32 14.44
N ARG A 502 -3.16 13.88 15.03
CA ARG A 502 -2.27 13.19 15.94
C ARG A 502 -2.06 14.03 17.21
N GLU A 503 -2.10 13.39 18.35
CA GLU A 503 -1.58 13.89 19.63
C GLU A 503 -0.76 12.79 20.30
N PRO A 504 0.04 13.06 21.37
CA PRO A 504 1.06 12.12 21.85
C PRO A 504 0.58 10.70 22.19
N LYS A 505 -0.72 10.52 22.46
CA LYS A 505 -1.25 9.24 22.93
C LYS A 505 -2.33 8.63 22.04
N VAL A 506 -2.75 9.31 21.00
CA VAL A 506 -3.78 8.80 20.09
C VAL A 506 -3.76 9.52 18.76
N SER A 507 -4.11 8.82 17.71
CA SER A 507 -4.28 9.36 16.37
C SER A 507 -5.61 8.96 15.76
N LEU A 508 -6.11 9.78 14.82
CA LEU A 508 -7.35 9.56 14.07
C LEU A 508 -7.18 10.07 12.63
N ALA A 509 -7.48 9.25 11.65
CA ALA A 509 -7.40 9.63 10.25
C ALA A 509 -8.56 9.09 9.43
N SER A 510 -9.03 9.88 8.45
CA SER A 510 -10.16 9.56 7.57
C SER A 510 -9.92 10.06 6.15
N VAL A 511 -10.46 9.36 5.14
CA VAL A 511 -10.73 9.95 3.84
C VAL A 511 -12.11 10.60 3.88
N VAL A 512 -12.16 11.92 3.60
CA VAL A 512 -13.38 12.70 3.77
C VAL A 512 -14.17 12.78 2.47
N ASP A 513 -15.50 12.61 2.56
CA ASP A 513 -16.50 12.65 1.47
C ASP A 513 -16.11 11.89 0.18
N HIS A 514 -15.44 10.73 0.32
CA HIS A 514 -14.87 9.99 -0.80
C HIS A 514 -15.82 8.96 -1.37
N ARG A 515 -16.42 9.24 -2.54
CA ARG A 515 -17.30 8.33 -3.30
C ARG A 515 -18.37 7.64 -2.43
N PHE A 516 -19.09 8.44 -1.66
CA PHE A 516 -20.09 8.03 -0.69
C PHE A 516 -21.10 7.02 -1.24
N GLY A 517 -21.34 5.97 -0.47
CA GLY A 517 -22.32 4.93 -0.75
C GLY A 517 -21.91 3.93 -1.85
N GLU A 518 -20.76 4.10 -2.47
CA GLU A 518 -20.25 3.21 -3.51
C GLU A 518 -19.39 2.10 -2.92
N MET A 519 -19.38 0.94 -3.56
CA MET A 519 -18.49 -0.15 -3.19
C MET A 519 -17.04 0.16 -3.53
N ARG A 520 -16.10 -0.33 -2.72
CA ARG A 520 -14.69 -0.46 -3.03
C ARG A 520 -14.13 -1.67 -2.29
N ASP A 521 -13.41 -2.51 -3.00
CA ASP A 521 -12.59 -3.54 -2.39
C ASP A 521 -11.26 -2.97 -1.88
N GLN A 522 -10.54 -3.73 -1.06
CA GLN A 522 -9.18 -3.41 -0.61
C GLN A 522 -9.00 -1.95 -0.12
N VAL A 523 -10.01 -1.35 0.50
CA VAL A 523 -9.99 0.04 0.98
C VAL A 523 -10.08 0.09 2.50
N HIS A 524 -9.58 1.18 3.07
CA HIS A 524 -9.72 1.52 4.49
C HIS A 524 -10.15 2.97 4.62
N SER A 525 -11.37 3.20 5.09
CA SER A 525 -11.97 4.54 5.07
C SER A 525 -11.50 5.43 6.22
N TRP A 526 -11.18 4.84 7.38
CA TRP A 526 -10.71 5.57 8.55
C TRP A 526 -10.13 4.63 9.60
N GLN A 527 -9.28 5.19 10.47
CA GLN A 527 -8.67 4.47 11.59
C GLN A 527 -8.41 5.44 12.75
N ALA A 528 -8.65 4.97 13.99
CA ALA A 528 -8.08 5.55 15.20
C ALA A 528 -7.11 4.54 15.81
N ALA A 529 -5.95 4.99 16.29
CA ALA A 529 -4.94 4.13 16.88
C ALA A 529 -4.26 4.77 18.07
N ILE A 530 -3.85 3.94 19.03
CA ILE A 530 -3.07 4.30 20.21
C ILE A 530 -1.65 3.71 20.09
N ASP A 531 -1.54 2.48 19.63
CA ASP A 531 -0.30 1.77 19.35
C ASP A 531 -0.49 0.78 18.21
N GLU A 532 0.48 -0.09 17.96
CA GLU A 532 0.52 -1.01 16.82
C GLU A 532 -0.66 -1.98 16.74
N ASP A 533 -1.29 -2.31 17.88
CA ASP A 533 -2.39 -3.28 17.99
C ASP A 533 -3.68 -2.68 18.55
N ALA A 534 -3.57 -1.57 19.31
CA ALA A 534 -4.72 -0.90 19.93
C ALA A 534 -5.36 0.09 18.96
N MET A 535 -6.09 -0.43 17.96
CA MET A 535 -6.71 0.34 16.90
C MET A 535 -8.20 0.03 16.72
N VAL A 536 -8.94 1.01 16.19
CA VAL A 536 -10.38 0.95 15.95
C VAL A 536 -10.70 1.46 14.56
N PHE A 537 -11.56 0.74 13.84
CA PHE A 537 -12.14 1.17 12.57
C PHE A 537 -13.51 0.52 12.36
N THR A 538 -14.29 1.01 11.38
CA THR A 538 -15.57 0.40 10.99
C THR A 538 -15.59 0.06 9.53
N THR A 539 -16.42 -0.92 9.14
CA THR A 539 -16.70 -1.27 7.74
C THR A 539 -18.17 -1.62 7.52
N HIS A 540 -18.63 -1.48 6.27
CA HIS A 540 -19.81 -2.17 5.78
C HIS A 540 -19.34 -3.38 4.98
N PRO A 541 -19.43 -4.61 5.49
CA PRO A 541 -18.80 -5.77 4.87
C PRO A 541 -19.44 -6.15 3.54
N VAL A 542 -18.61 -6.56 2.58
CA VAL A 542 -19.07 -7.05 1.28
C VAL A 542 -19.68 -8.45 1.39
N GLY A 543 -19.14 -9.27 2.27
CA GLY A 543 -19.60 -10.63 2.54
C GLY A 543 -20.01 -10.84 3.99
N ASP A 544 -20.76 -11.91 4.26
CA ASP A 544 -20.98 -12.33 5.63
C ASP A 544 -19.81 -13.18 6.13
N VAL A 545 -19.68 -13.32 7.44
CA VAL A 545 -18.75 -14.29 8.04
C VAL A 545 -19.04 -15.66 7.47
N VAL A 546 -18.07 -16.16 6.71
CA VAL A 546 -18.18 -17.49 6.11
C VAL A 546 -17.30 -18.43 6.88
N ASP A 547 -17.90 -19.46 7.32
CA ASP A 547 -17.35 -20.73 7.73
C ASP A 547 -15.97 -20.68 8.36
N SER A 548 -15.12 -20.69 8.31
CA SER A 548 -13.96 -21.20 8.94
C SER A 548 -12.96 -20.15 9.27
N THR A 549 -12.93 -19.00 8.61
CA THR A 549 -11.81 -18.12 8.88
C THR A 549 -12.14 -16.67 8.56
N ILE A 550 -12.37 -15.89 9.61
CA ILE A 550 -12.45 -14.44 9.54
C ILE A 550 -11.13 -13.82 9.03
N TRP A 551 -10.05 -14.60 9.04
CA TRP A 551 -8.70 -14.20 8.63
C TRP A 551 -8.26 -14.76 7.27
N ALA A 552 -9.11 -15.54 6.58
CA ALA A 552 -8.71 -16.24 5.35
C ALA A 552 -8.97 -15.45 4.05
N GLU A 553 -9.53 -14.26 4.12
CA GLU A 553 -9.97 -13.50 2.95
C GLU A 553 -8.94 -12.45 2.49
N ASP A 554 -7.67 -12.72 2.62
CA ASP A 554 -6.64 -11.80 2.15
C ASP A 554 -6.81 -11.50 0.66
N GLY A 555 -6.70 -10.20 0.33
CA GLY A 555 -6.72 -9.72 -1.03
C GLY A 555 -8.09 -9.71 -1.71
N GLN A 556 -9.11 -10.29 -1.10
CA GLN A 556 -10.44 -10.35 -1.70
C GLN A 556 -11.47 -9.53 -0.93
N PRO A 557 -12.44 -8.91 -1.62
CA PRO A 557 -13.57 -8.28 -0.96
C PRO A 557 -14.31 -9.27 -0.08
N GLY A 558 -14.53 -8.92 1.18
CA GLY A 558 -15.12 -9.86 2.13
C GLY A 558 -15.62 -9.20 3.40
N TYR A 559 -15.46 -9.90 4.50
CA TYR A 559 -15.97 -9.46 5.79
C TYR A 559 -15.19 -8.26 6.37
N TRP A 560 -13.86 -8.24 6.24
CA TRP A 560 -12.99 -7.17 6.73
C TRP A 560 -12.28 -6.39 5.61
N THR A 561 -12.10 -6.99 4.44
CA THR A 561 -11.43 -6.36 3.32
C THR A 561 -12.45 -5.63 2.45
N GLY A 562 -12.28 -4.33 2.27
CA GLY A 562 -13.15 -3.50 1.45
C GLY A 562 -14.42 -3.01 2.15
N GLU A 563 -15.24 -2.32 1.37
CA GLU A 563 -16.49 -1.68 1.77
C GLU A 563 -17.57 -1.99 0.74
N ALA A 564 -18.69 -2.60 1.14
CA ALA A 564 -19.86 -2.72 0.27
C ALA A 564 -20.48 -1.35 -0.04
N SER A 565 -20.37 -0.43 0.93
CA SER A 565 -20.84 0.95 0.82
C SER A 565 -19.89 1.83 1.62
N ARG A 566 -19.06 2.63 0.94
CA ARG A 566 -18.15 3.55 1.61
C ARG A 566 -18.92 4.59 2.40
N PRO A 567 -18.45 4.96 3.60
CA PRO A 567 -19.11 5.99 4.40
C PRO A 567 -18.90 7.38 3.77
N ARG A 568 -19.85 8.28 3.96
CA ARG A 568 -19.59 9.70 3.93
C ARG A 568 -18.92 10.09 5.23
N SER A 569 -17.66 10.42 5.16
CA SER A 569 -16.87 10.76 6.34
C SER A 569 -16.59 12.25 6.41
N ALA A 570 -16.60 12.78 7.64
CA ALA A 570 -16.11 14.12 7.95
C ALA A 570 -15.28 14.04 9.23
N GLN A 571 -14.20 14.81 9.29
CA GLN A 571 -13.31 14.86 10.45
C GLN A 571 -12.91 16.29 10.77
N HIS A 572 -12.84 16.61 12.08
CA HIS A 572 -12.27 17.83 12.59
C HIS A 572 -11.46 17.52 13.84
N ARG A 573 -10.11 17.63 13.74
CA ARG A 573 -9.20 17.23 14.82
C ARG A 573 -9.51 15.80 15.29
N GLY A 574 -9.63 15.62 16.61
CA GLY A 574 -9.86 14.34 17.29
C GLY A 574 -11.29 13.81 17.25
N MET A 575 -12.15 14.30 16.36
CA MET A 575 -13.49 13.76 16.15
C MET A 575 -13.77 13.46 14.68
N ALA A 576 -14.49 12.37 14.43
CA ALA A 576 -14.96 12.05 13.09
C ALA A 576 -16.39 11.49 13.10
N VAL A 577 -17.07 11.61 11.96
CA VAL A 577 -18.39 11.01 11.74
C VAL A 577 -18.42 10.28 10.41
N HIS A 578 -18.99 9.08 10.40
CA HIS A 578 -19.04 8.18 9.27
C HIS A 578 -20.49 7.75 9.01
N ILE A 579 -21.10 8.23 7.92
CA ILE A 579 -22.44 7.88 7.50
C ILE A 579 -22.35 6.74 6.50
N TYR A 580 -22.75 5.53 6.89
CA TYR A 580 -22.90 4.39 5.99
C TYR A 580 -24.32 4.43 5.40
N GLN A 581 -24.42 4.54 4.09
CA GLN A 581 -25.69 4.52 3.37
C GLN A 581 -25.42 4.06 1.93
N PRO A 582 -25.86 2.85 1.54
CA PRO A 582 -25.74 2.39 0.16
C PRO A 582 -26.30 3.40 -0.84
N LYS A 583 -25.59 3.64 -1.92
CA LYS A 583 -26.02 4.55 -3.00
C LYS A 583 -27.21 4.00 -3.79
N TRP A 584 -27.31 2.68 -3.90
CA TRP A 584 -28.33 1.98 -4.66
C TRP A 584 -29.35 1.32 -3.74
N ASP A 585 -30.59 1.21 -4.20
CA ASP A 585 -31.72 0.65 -3.49
C ASP A 585 -32.18 -0.65 -4.18
N GLU A 586 -32.51 -1.69 -3.41
CA GLU A 586 -32.96 -2.99 -3.94
C GLU A 586 -34.18 -2.90 -4.86
N ALA A 587 -35.08 -1.98 -4.59
CA ALA A 587 -36.31 -1.84 -5.35
C ALA A 587 -36.11 -1.13 -6.69
N THR A 588 -35.18 -0.19 -6.76
CA THR A 588 -34.88 0.61 -7.97
C THR A 588 -33.75 0.05 -8.78
N ASP A 589 -32.73 -0.50 -8.10
CA ASP A 589 -31.46 -1.00 -8.70
C ASP A 589 -31.16 -2.44 -8.28
N PRO A 590 -32.07 -3.41 -8.49
CA PRO A 590 -31.90 -4.76 -7.93
C PRO A 590 -30.66 -5.52 -8.44
N LEU A 591 -30.16 -5.16 -9.64
CA LEU A 591 -28.95 -5.77 -10.20
C LEU A 591 -27.71 -5.33 -9.44
N VAL A 592 -27.56 -4.03 -9.25
CA VAL A 592 -26.42 -3.44 -8.52
C VAL A 592 -26.44 -3.86 -7.06
N TRP A 593 -27.62 -3.76 -6.43
CA TRP A 593 -27.84 -4.25 -5.06
C TRP A 593 -27.44 -5.71 -4.91
N GLY A 594 -27.91 -6.58 -5.80
CA GLY A 594 -27.57 -8.00 -5.78
C GLY A 594 -26.10 -8.31 -6.07
N PHE A 595 -25.45 -7.46 -6.86
CA PHE A 595 -24.03 -7.59 -7.18
C PHE A 595 -23.15 -7.31 -5.96
N PHE A 596 -23.39 -6.20 -5.26
CA PHE A 596 -22.59 -5.83 -4.11
C PHE A 596 -22.87 -6.65 -2.84
N GLY A 597 -23.98 -7.34 -2.75
CA GLY A 597 -24.28 -8.24 -1.64
C GLY A 597 -24.38 -7.57 -0.27
N TYR A 598 -24.96 -6.36 -0.22
CA TYR A 598 -25.10 -5.56 1.00
C TYR A 598 -25.54 -6.36 2.21
N GLN A 599 -24.73 -6.35 3.26
CA GLN A 599 -25.09 -6.96 4.53
C GLN A 599 -26.03 -6.06 5.32
N PRO A 600 -26.98 -6.62 6.12
CA PRO A 600 -27.95 -5.83 6.89
C PRO A 600 -27.36 -5.28 8.20
N TYR A 601 -26.08 -4.97 8.21
CA TYR A 601 -25.34 -4.41 9.35
C TYR A 601 -24.05 -3.73 8.90
N THR A 602 -23.54 -2.85 9.73
CA THR A 602 -22.15 -2.39 9.72
C THR A 602 -21.45 -2.89 10.97
N HIS A 603 -20.14 -2.95 10.98
CA HIS A 603 -19.41 -3.42 12.15
C HIS A 603 -18.12 -2.65 12.41
N ALA A 604 -17.59 -2.80 13.61
CA ALA A 604 -16.34 -2.20 14.05
C ALA A 604 -15.35 -3.26 14.52
N TYR A 605 -14.10 -3.07 14.18
CA TYR A 605 -12.97 -3.76 14.81
C TYR A 605 -12.59 -3.01 16.07
N VAL A 606 -12.70 -3.68 17.23
CA VAL A 606 -12.33 -3.18 18.55
C VAL A 606 -11.68 -4.33 19.32
N PRO A 607 -10.38 -4.56 19.19
CA PRO A 607 -9.68 -5.73 19.73
C PRO A 607 -9.51 -5.62 21.25
N GLN A 608 -10.48 -6.10 22.04
CA GLN A 608 -10.49 -5.96 23.50
C GLN A 608 -9.25 -6.54 24.19
N ASP A 609 -8.53 -7.47 23.55
CA ASP A 609 -7.30 -8.06 24.10
C ASP A 609 -6.10 -7.10 24.01
N HIS A 610 -6.17 -6.08 23.15
CA HIS A 610 -5.13 -5.07 22.94
C HIS A 610 -5.40 -3.74 23.68
N PHE A 611 -6.49 -3.67 24.49
CA PHE A 611 -6.80 -2.53 25.31
C PHE A 611 -6.75 -2.90 26.81
N GLU A 612 -6.23 -2.02 27.63
CA GLU A 612 -6.25 -2.16 29.09
C GLU A 612 -7.69 -2.20 29.62
N GLU A 613 -8.55 -1.36 29.03
CA GLU A 613 -9.96 -1.30 29.40
C GLU A 613 -10.85 -1.00 28.19
N VAL A 614 -11.98 -1.73 28.08
CA VAL A 614 -13.07 -1.45 27.14
C VAL A 614 -14.38 -1.39 27.91
N ARG A 615 -15.11 -0.26 27.78
CA ARG A 615 -16.41 0.00 28.42
C ARG A 615 -17.51 0.18 27.39
N GLN A 616 -18.72 -0.29 27.69
CA GLN A 616 -19.93 0.07 26.95
C GLN A 616 -20.87 0.89 27.83
N GLU A 617 -21.24 2.09 27.34
CA GLU A 617 -22.17 3.01 27.98
C GLU A 617 -23.24 3.44 26.97
N GLY A 618 -24.40 2.79 27.02
CA GLY A 618 -25.44 2.99 26.00
C GLY A 618 -24.96 2.52 24.61
N ASN A 619 -24.97 3.43 23.65
CA ASN A 619 -24.46 3.18 22.29
C ASN A 619 -22.98 3.54 22.11
N TRP A 620 -22.31 3.99 23.16
CA TRP A 620 -20.87 4.23 23.18
C TRP A 620 -20.09 2.97 23.57
N THR A 621 -19.00 2.72 22.86
CA THR A 621 -17.94 1.78 23.24
C THR A 621 -16.65 2.57 23.38
N ILE A 622 -16.06 2.56 24.55
CA ILE A 622 -14.88 3.36 24.89
C ILE A 622 -13.72 2.41 25.20
N ALA A 623 -12.61 2.59 24.53
CA ALA A 623 -11.40 1.81 24.69
C ALA A 623 -10.24 2.70 25.17
N ALA A 624 -9.40 2.18 26.06
CA ALA A 624 -8.27 2.89 26.64
C ALA A 624 -7.03 2.01 26.67
N GLN A 625 -5.89 2.59 26.30
CA GLN A 625 -4.57 1.98 26.31
C GLN A 625 -3.51 3.06 26.53
N ASP A 626 -2.52 2.81 27.37
CA ASP A 626 -1.35 3.67 27.63
C ASP A 626 -1.66 5.19 27.72
N GLY A 627 -2.80 5.53 28.35
CA GLY A 627 -3.22 6.92 28.51
C GLY A 627 -3.89 7.56 27.28
N GLY A 628 -4.06 6.83 26.18
CA GLY A 628 -4.88 7.19 25.03
C GLY A 628 -6.31 6.64 25.16
N TYR A 629 -7.28 7.34 24.59
CA TYR A 629 -8.71 7.01 24.67
C TYR A 629 -9.36 7.12 23.31
N ILE A 630 -10.17 6.10 22.95
CA ILE A 630 -11.00 6.09 21.74
C ILE A 630 -12.44 5.80 22.15
N ALA A 631 -13.37 6.68 21.82
CA ALA A 631 -14.80 6.47 22.00
C ALA A 631 -15.50 6.34 20.65
N LEU A 632 -16.26 5.27 20.47
CA LEU A 632 -17.00 4.95 19.27
C LEU A 632 -18.50 4.86 19.59
N TRP A 633 -19.31 5.70 18.98
CA TRP A 633 -20.77 5.68 19.10
C TRP A 633 -21.41 5.17 17.82
N SER A 634 -22.48 4.38 17.97
CA SER A 634 -23.28 3.87 16.87
C SER A 634 -24.75 4.27 16.98
N TRP A 635 -25.36 4.75 15.87
CA TRP A 635 -26.79 5.03 15.83
C TRP A 635 -27.65 3.78 16.09
N ARG A 636 -27.27 2.64 15.49
CA ARG A 636 -27.85 1.33 15.84
C ARG A 636 -27.12 0.77 17.04
N THR A 637 -27.86 0.17 17.95
CA THR A 637 -27.23 -0.39 19.16
C THR A 637 -26.21 -1.47 18.81
N PRO A 638 -24.93 -1.26 19.14
CA PRO A 638 -23.89 -2.23 18.81
C PRO A 638 -23.85 -3.36 19.82
N THR A 639 -23.56 -4.57 19.35
CA THR A 639 -23.42 -5.77 20.18
C THR A 639 -22.18 -6.56 19.78
N TRP A 640 -21.51 -7.15 20.77
CA TRP A 640 -20.36 -7.99 20.52
C TRP A 640 -20.75 -9.30 19.84
N ARG A 641 -20.08 -9.64 18.72
CA ARG A 641 -20.18 -10.94 18.07
C ARG A 641 -19.09 -11.84 18.65
N GLU A 642 -19.49 -12.97 19.22
CA GLU A 642 -18.58 -13.99 19.71
C GLU A 642 -18.35 -15.06 18.63
N TYR A 643 -17.12 -15.50 18.51
CA TYR A 643 -16.72 -16.60 17.62
C TYR A 643 -16.29 -17.81 18.43
N ASP A 644 -16.65 -19.01 17.93
CA ASP A 644 -16.08 -20.26 18.44
C ASP A 644 -14.71 -20.50 17.77
N PRO A 645 -13.59 -20.44 18.50
CA PRO A 645 -12.25 -20.64 17.91
C PRO A 645 -12.05 -22.04 17.29
N ALA A 646 -12.94 -22.99 17.59
CA ALA A 646 -12.93 -24.31 16.92
C ALA A 646 -13.53 -24.26 15.52
N VAL A 647 -14.29 -23.22 15.18
CA VAL A 647 -15.00 -23.05 13.92
C VAL A 647 -14.42 -21.91 13.11
N VAL A 648 -14.11 -20.80 13.76
CA VAL A 648 -13.60 -19.58 13.12
C VAL A 648 -12.21 -19.23 13.67
N SER A 649 -11.24 -18.99 12.80
CA SER A 649 -9.94 -18.49 13.21
C SER A 649 -10.07 -17.07 13.76
N THR A 650 -9.65 -16.87 15.01
CA THR A 650 -9.67 -15.57 15.69
C THR A 650 -8.27 -14.98 15.86
N ASN A 651 -7.28 -15.55 15.19
CA ASN A 651 -5.86 -15.17 15.33
C ASN A 651 -5.38 -15.14 16.80
N GLY A 652 -5.89 -16.06 17.64
CA GLY A 652 -5.53 -16.15 19.05
C GLY A 652 -6.28 -15.17 19.97
N MET A 653 -7.13 -14.30 19.44
CA MET A 653 -7.96 -13.42 20.26
C MET A 653 -8.95 -14.21 21.12
N VAL A 654 -8.97 -13.92 22.42
CA VAL A 654 -9.80 -14.62 23.42
C VAL A 654 -11.07 -13.82 23.71
N LYS A 655 -10.98 -12.50 23.73
CA LYS A 655 -12.13 -11.62 23.91
C LYS A 655 -12.77 -11.27 22.57
N PRO A 656 -14.08 -10.97 22.55
CA PRO A 656 -14.72 -10.46 21.36
C PRO A 656 -14.03 -9.19 20.83
N PHE A 657 -13.86 -9.10 19.51
CA PHE A 657 -13.26 -7.96 18.84
C PHE A 657 -14.17 -7.38 17.73
N ASP A 658 -15.24 -8.07 17.38
CA ASP A 658 -16.20 -7.70 16.35
C ASP A 658 -17.44 -7.09 16.99
N LEU A 659 -17.63 -5.78 16.81
CA LEU A 659 -18.75 -5.02 17.37
C LEU A 659 -19.75 -4.71 16.28
N VAL A 660 -20.88 -5.40 16.24
CA VAL A 660 -21.83 -5.41 15.13
C VAL A 660 -23.05 -4.54 15.43
N ALA A 661 -23.40 -3.65 14.51
CA ALA A 661 -24.58 -2.80 14.54
C ALA A 661 -25.64 -3.33 13.55
N GLU A 662 -26.48 -4.23 14.04
CA GLU A 662 -27.53 -4.91 13.28
C GLU A 662 -28.72 -3.99 12.93
N GLY A 663 -29.49 -4.34 11.89
CA GLY A 663 -30.81 -3.76 11.60
C GLY A 663 -30.91 -2.98 10.29
N GLY A 664 -29.90 -3.03 9.44
CA GLY A 664 -29.90 -2.47 8.09
C GLY A 664 -28.50 -2.17 7.58
N PRO A 665 -28.36 -1.96 6.27
CA PRO A 665 -27.08 -1.66 5.64
C PRO A 665 -26.62 -0.21 5.89
N ASP A 666 -27.47 0.62 6.47
CA ASP A 666 -27.22 2.02 6.80
C ASP A 666 -26.98 2.20 8.30
N ASN A 667 -26.01 3.02 8.65
CA ASN A 667 -25.68 3.35 10.04
C ASN A 667 -24.92 4.68 10.14
N VAL A 668 -24.79 5.21 11.33
CA VAL A 668 -23.89 6.33 11.65
C VAL A 668 -22.97 5.88 12.78
N TRP A 669 -21.67 6.08 12.55
CA TRP A 669 -20.66 5.94 13.56
C TRP A 669 -20.02 7.29 13.84
N ILE A 670 -19.82 7.62 15.14
CA ILE A 670 -19.13 8.82 15.59
C ILE A 670 -17.93 8.39 16.41
N VAL A 671 -16.80 9.03 16.18
CA VAL A 671 -15.53 8.77 16.88
C VAL A 671 -15.11 10.03 17.61
N GLU A 672 -14.72 9.91 18.86
CA GLU A 672 -14.05 10.93 19.65
C GLU A 672 -12.76 10.32 20.21
N VAL A 673 -11.64 11.00 20.04
CA VAL A 673 -10.38 10.58 20.67
C VAL A 673 -9.92 11.59 21.70
N GLY A 674 -9.14 11.12 22.66
CA GLY A 674 -8.59 11.95 23.72
C GLY A 674 -7.48 11.23 24.45
N SER A 675 -6.91 11.90 25.43
CA SER A 675 -5.80 11.34 26.21
C SER A 675 -5.81 11.80 27.67
N GLU A 676 -4.93 11.20 28.46
CA GLU A 676 -4.72 11.57 29.89
C GLU A 676 -4.30 13.04 30.04
N ALA A 677 -3.79 13.69 29.01
CA ALA A 677 -3.50 15.13 29.03
C ALA A 677 -4.78 15.98 29.18
N GLY A 678 -5.93 15.48 28.69
CA GLY A 678 -7.24 16.10 28.80
C GLY A 678 -8.01 15.73 30.09
N GLY A 679 -7.60 14.69 30.79
CA GLY A 679 -8.24 14.18 32.00
C GLY A 679 -8.15 12.66 32.14
N THR A 680 -8.74 12.12 33.20
CA THR A 680 -8.79 10.66 33.38
C THR A 680 -9.75 10.00 32.41
N LEU A 681 -9.65 8.68 32.24
CA LEU A 681 -10.63 7.91 31.45
C LEU A 681 -12.08 8.16 31.95
N ASP A 682 -12.31 8.24 33.25
CA ASP A 682 -13.63 8.53 33.81
C ASP A 682 -14.14 9.93 33.41
N ASP A 683 -13.25 10.94 33.38
CA ASP A 683 -13.58 12.28 32.90
C ASP A 683 -13.92 12.26 31.39
N PHE A 684 -13.16 11.54 30.61
CA PHE A 684 -13.42 11.38 29.18
C PHE A 684 -14.75 10.66 28.90
N VAL A 685 -15.00 9.53 29.56
CA VAL A 685 -16.28 8.80 29.49
C VAL A 685 -17.44 9.71 29.87
N ALA A 686 -17.33 10.45 30.97
CA ALA A 686 -18.37 11.37 31.42
C ALA A 686 -18.62 12.49 30.37
N ALA A 687 -17.59 12.98 29.74
CA ALA A 687 -17.70 14.03 28.72
C ALA A 687 -18.39 13.55 27.44
N VAL A 688 -17.96 12.41 26.88
CA VAL A 688 -18.53 11.88 25.62
C VAL A 688 -19.98 11.37 25.80
N THR A 689 -20.31 10.85 26.96
CA THR A 689 -21.67 10.35 27.31
C THR A 689 -22.63 11.41 27.82
N ALA A 690 -22.16 12.64 28.06
CA ALA A 690 -22.98 13.73 28.64
C ALA A 690 -24.14 14.14 27.71
N ILE A 691 -23.96 14.05 26.38
CA ILE A 691 -24.94 14.45 25.38
C ILE A 691 -25.05 13.33 24.36
N GLU A 692 -26.26 12.76 24.27
CA GLU A 692 -26.56 11.75 23.22
C GLU A 692 -26.62 12.41 21.86
N PRO A 693 -25.90 11.90 20.82
CA PRO A 693 -26.02 12.39 19.45
C PRO A 693 -27.46 12.32 18.93
N SER A 694 -27.92 13.40 18.30
CA SER A 694 -29.22 13.47 17.66
C SER A 694 -29.09 13.04 16.19
N VAL A 695 -29.69 11.91 15.84
CA VAL A 695 -29.68 11.39 14.47
C VAL A 695 -31.11 11.25 13.98
N VAL A 696 -31.43 11.93 12.89
CA VAL A 696 -32.71 11.82 12.19
C VAL A 696 -32.49 11.18 10.83
N ARG A 697 -33.17 10.07 10.56
CA ARG A 697 -33.16 9.39 9.25
C ARG A 697 -34.47 9.68 8.54
N ASP A 698 -34.41 10.32 7.39
CA ASP A 698 -35.57 10.62 6.51
C ASP A 698 -35.28 10.25 5.06
N ASP A 699 -36.17 10.66 4.12
CA ASP A 699 -36.04 10.35 2.69
C ASP A 699 -34.81 11.00 2.03
N SER A 700 -34.20 12.05 2.65
CA SER A 700 -32.99 12.70 2.17
C SER A 700 -31.69 12.07 2.71
N GLY A 701 -31.83 11.12 3.63
CA GLY A 701 -30.70 10.47 4.30
C GLY A 701 -30.65 10.78 5.79
N PHE A 702 -29.46 10.84 6.33
CA PHE A 702 -29.20 11.16 7.73
C PHE A 702 -28.98 12.65 7.94
N ASN A 703 -29.49 13.16 9.05
CA ASN A 703 -29.18 14.47 9.61
C ASN A 703 -28.72 14.27 11.04
N ILE A 704 -27.52 14.75 11.35
CA ILE A 704 -26.79 14.45 12.58
C ILE A 704 -26.42 15.75 13.25
N SER A 705 -26.66 15.86 14.58
CA SER A 705 -26.18 16.95 15.41
C SER A 705 -25.80 16.45 16.78
N TRP A 706 -24.63 16.83 17.28
CA TRP A 706 -24.20 16.56 18.65
C TRP A 706 -23.19 17.61 19.11
N THR A 707 -22.87 17.60 20.41
CA THR A 707 -21.80 18.42 20.95
C THR A 707 -20.59 17.54 21.26
N SER A 708 -19.54 17.68 20.43
CA SER A 708 -18.23 17.09 20.70
C SER A 708 -17.60 17.77 21.93
N PRO A 709 -17.11 17.03 22.91
CA PRO A 709 -16.52 17.62 24.11
C PRO A 709 -15.36 18.57 23.84
N ALA A 710 -14.55 18.29 22.84
CA ALA A 710 -13.35 19.08 22.50
C ALA A 710 -13.55 20.03 21.31
N ASN A 711 -14.60 19.81 20.45
CA ASN A 711 -14.71 20.49 19.16
C ASN A 711 -15.98 21.35 19.00
N GLY A 712 -16.88 21.39 19.99
CA GLY A 712 -18.09 22.20 19.94
C GLY A 712 -19.27 21.52 19.25
N ILE A 713 -20.20 22.32 18.71
CA ILE A 713 -21.41 21.81 18.05
C ILE A 713 -21.08 21.33 16.64
N ILE A 714 -21.42 20.08 16.38
CA ILE A 714 -21.21 19.42 15.11
C ILE A 714 -22.52 19.18 14.42
N ASP A 715 -22.65 19.63 13.17
CA ASP A 715 -23.80 19.32 12.31
C ASP A 715 -23.28 18.71 10.99
N PHE A 716 -23.85 17.55 10.61
CA PHE A 716 -23.50 16.86 9.37
C PHE A 716 -24.69 16.07 8.84
N SER A 717 -24.73 15.85 7.52
CA SER A 717 -25.82 15.08 6.91
C SER A 717 -25.34 14.27 5.70
N SER A 718 -26.21 13.45 5.13
CA SER A 718 -25.89 12.68 3.92
C SER A 718 -25.60 13.55 2.68
N THR A 719 -26.04 14.81 2.65
CA THR A 719 -25.94 15.69 1.47
C THR A 719 -25.57 17.15 1.76
N GLY A 720 -25.51 17.55 3.03
CA GLY A 720 -25.24 18.94 3.42
C GLY A 720 -23.75 19.20 3.73
N ASP A 721 -23.46 20.45 4.07
CA ASP A 721 -22.14 20.86 4.54
C ASP A 721 -21.79 20.20 5.88
N PHE A 722 -20.51 20.11 6.17
CA PHE A 722 -20.01 19.74 7.48
C PHE A 722 -19.74 21.03 8.27
N LEU A 723 -20.40 21.16 9.42
CA LEU A 723 -20.34 22.38 10.25
C LEU A 723 -19.75 22.07 11.62
N VAL A 724 -18.85 22.93 12.06
CA VAL A 724 -18.33 22.96 13.43
C VAL A 724 -18.63 24.35 14.01
N ASP A 725 -19.42 24.42 15.09
CA ASP A 725 -19.95 25.66 15.68
C ASP A 725 -20.62 26.59 14.64
N GLY A 726 -21.26 26.00 13.63
CA GLY A 726 -21.92 26.69 12.53
C GLY A 726 -21.01 27.20 11.40
N GLU A 727 -19.70 26.95 11.48
CA GLU A 727 -18.74 27.28 10.45
C GLU A 727 -18.50 26.08 9.53
N VAL A 728 -18.58 26.28 8.19
CA VAL A 728 -18.36 25.23 7.20
C VAL A 728 -16.90 24.78 7.23
N GLN A 729 -16.69 23.48 7.36
CA GLN A 729 -15.38 22.84 7.22
C GLN A 729 -15.27 22.19 5.83
N PRO A 730 -14.17 22.35 5.12
CA PRO A 730 -13.99 21.75 3.79
C PRO A 730 -13.87 20.22 3.87
N LEU A 731 -14.48 19.55 2.90
CA LEU A 731 -14.39 18.10 2.70
C LEU A 731 -13.73 17.73 1.37
N ASP A 732 -13.40 18.73 0.56
CA ASP A 732 -12.76 18.59 -0.74
C ASP A 732 -11.78 19.72 -1.00
N GLY A 733 -11.07 19.67 -2.14
CA GLY A 733 -10.19 20.73 -2.58
C GLY A 733 -8.98 20.97 -1.66
N PHE A 734 -8.55 19.96 -0.91
CA PHE A 734 -7.37 20.08 -0.07
C PHE A 734 -6.12 20.38 -0.92
N PRO A 735 -5.10 21.03 -0.35
CA PRO A 735 -3.78 21.11 -1.00
C PRO A 735 -3.17 19.70 -1.16
N ARG A 736 -2.11 19.57 -1.95
CA ARG A 736 -1.37 18.31 -2.07
C ARG A 736 -0.92 17.80 -0.67
N HIS A 737 -0.41 18.74 0.14
CA HIS A 737 -0.06 18.47 1.54
C HIS A 737 -0.19 19.77 2.34
N GLU A 738 -0.78 19.69 3.51
CA GLU A 738 -0.84 20.78 4.49
C GLU A 738 -0.65 20.21 5.89
N SER A 739 0.35 20.73 6.57
CA SER A 739 0.73 20.27 7.91
C SER A 739 1.41 21.42 8.69
N PRO A 740 1.69 21.25 10.00
CA PRO A 740 2.50 22.20 10.74
C PRO A 740 3.91 22.40 10.18
N TRP A 741 4.42 21.42 9.45
CA TRP A 741 5.78 21.41 8.89
C TRP A 741 5.89 22.09 7.53
N GLY A 742 4.78 22.33 6.83
CA GLY A 742 4.74 23.04 5.54
C GLY A 742 3.45 22.82 4.78
N GLY A 743 3.32 23.58 3.68
CA GLY A 743 2.19 23.49 2.76
C GLY A 743 2.66 23.34 1.32
N ILE A 744 2.02 22.45 0.58
CA ILE A 744 2.30 22.15 -0.82
C ILE A 744 0.98 22.25 -1.57
N GLU A 745 0.87 23.18 -2.48
CA GLU A 745 -0.33 23.38 -3.28
C GLU A 745 -0.58 22.18 -4.22
N HIS A 746 -1.84 21.91 -4.54
CA HIS A 746 -2.20 20.90 -5.51
C HIS A 746 -1.55 21.18 -6.88
N LEU A 747 -1.00 20.15 -7.52
CA LEU A 747 -0.21 20.23 -8.75
C LEU A 747 1.12 20.98 -8.62
N SER A 748 1.58 21.26 -7.42
CA SER A 748 2.91 21.84 -7.23
C SER A 748 3.99 20.80 -7.52
N ARG A 749 5.08 21.25 -8.12
CA ARG A 749 6.32 20.51 -8.29
C ARG A 749 7.40 20.97 -7.32
N GLN A 750 7.03 21.84 -6.38
CA GLN A 750 7.95 22.40 -5.39
C GLN A 750 7.49 22.06 -3.99
N TYR A 751 8.38 21.45 -3.24
CA TYR A 751 8.19 21.02 -1.87
C TYR A 751 9.13 21.76 -0.95
N ASN A 752 8.64 22.15 0.23
CA ASN A 752 9.46 22.73 1.29
C ASN A 752 8.85 22.40 2.64
N LEU A 753 9.55 21.60 3.44
CA LEU A 753 9.13 21.20 4.77
C LEU A 753 10.22 21.50 5.79
N THR A 754 9.80 21.94 6.97
CA THR A 754 10.68 22.23 8.10
C THR A 754 10.10 21.62 9.37
N ALA A 755 10.88 20.84 10.08
CA ALA A 755 10.55 20.33 11.40
C ALA A 755 11.77 20.53 12.32
N ALA A 756 11.53 20.87 13.58
CA ALA A 756 12.57 21.19 14.54
C ALA A 756 13.67 22.11 13.92
N ASP A 757 14.88 21.60 13.76
CA ASP A 757 16.02 22.36 13.24
C ASP A 757 16.38 21.99 11.78
N SER A 758 15.61 21.09 11.15
CA SER A 758 15.92 20.53 9.83
C SER A 758 14.96 21.04 8.75
N THR A 759 15.47 21.16 7.53
CA THR A 759 14.69 21.57 6.34
C THR A 759 15.00 20.67 5.16
N TRP A 760 13.96 20.27 4.44
CA TRP A 760 14.05 19.61 3.16
C TRP A 760 13.25 20.35 2.12
N SER A 761 13.85 20.56 0.94
CA SER A 761 13.14 21.06 -0.23
C SER A 761 13.48 20.28 -1.49
N ALA A 762 12.51 20.18 -2.38
CA ALA A 762 12.64 19.54 -3.67
C ALA A 762 11.95 20.36 -4.76
N ASP A 763 12.63 20.55 -5.87
CA ASP A 763 12.10 21.19 -7.08
C ASP A 763 12.16 20.16 -8.23
N PHE A 764 11.01 19.62 -8.60
CA PHE A 764 10.87 18.58 -9.63
C PHE A 764 10.92 19.15 -11.07
N ASP A 765 10.88 20.47 -11.26
CA ASP A 765 11.12 21.09 -12.56
C ASP A 765 12.62 21.13 -12.89
N THR A 766 13.44 21.31 -11.88
CA THR A 766 14.92 21.43 -12.01
C THR A 766 15.65 20.20 -11.51
N MET A 767 14.94 19.21 -10.97
CA MET A 767 15.49 18.04 -10.28
C MET A 767 16.53 18.42 -9.23
N THR A 768 16.15 19.36 -8.35
CA THR A 768 17.02 19.87 -7.27
C THR A 768 16.49 19.40 -5.92
N ARG A 769 17.37 18.78 -5.14
CA ARG A 769 17.13 18.32 -3.76
C ARG A 769 18.04 19.05 -2.81
N GLU A 770 17.49 19.80 -1.85
CA GLU A 770 18.25 20.52 -0.84
C GLU A 770 17.85 20.04 0.57
N ILE A 771 18.85 19.88 1.43
CA ILE A 771 18.68 19.44 2.83
C ILE A 771 19.60 20.27 3.73
N SER A 772 19.12 20.66 4.90
CA SER A 772 19.89 21.46 5.84
C SER A 772 19.46 21.23 7.29
#